data_5975c50db892d4a197818e2083b5abf9
#
_entry.id   5975c50db892d4a197818e2083b5abf9
#
_cell.length_a   1.000
_cell.length_b   1.000
_cell.length_c   1.000
_cell.angle_alpha   90.00
_cell.angle_beta   90.00
_cell.angle_gamma   90.00
#
_symmetry.space_group_name_H-M   'P 1'
#
loop_
_entity.id
_entity.type
_entity.pdbx_description
1 polymer ?
#
loop_
_entity_poly.entity_id
_entity_poly.type
_entity_poly.pdbx_seq_one_letter_code
_entity_poly.pdbx_strand_id
1 'polypeptide(L)'
;MATFLYRLGRLAFRRRWYVALVWAAVLAAVGLGALKAPAAADEGFSMPGIESQKAFDLMEERFPGATADSATARVVFVAPGGEKVTAADNKKAVEEAVAELGDGSQVASVVDPFRAKAVSRDGTTAYATVTYKVASADLTDAGRTHLEKALDDARDSGLTVEAGGSAMDDGGGAGGAAEAIGMAIAAVVLLVTFGSLAAAGLPLLTAVVGVGVSMATILVLAEALGLSTTTGTLAMMLGLAVGIDYALFVVSRYREERAKGRAPQEAAGLAAGTAGSAVVFAGLTVVIALAGLSVVGIPMLTKMGLAAAGAVVVAVFIALTLVPAVLGFWPNAVLPRRARRKGRIEETADSNGGTRWARFVLRRPVPVLLLGVVGLGALAVPMTQLQLGMPGDEAKATSTTERRAYDALADAFGPGFNGPLTVVVDAKGDSDAKGAVTTVSEKIAGTEGVVSVSPARFNEAGDTAVFSVVPSTAPTDERTKDLVTTIRGERPATEAETGATFEVTGTTAMNIDIADKVQAALVPYLVVVVGLAVVLLLVVFRSLLVPLKAAAGFLLSVLASLGAVVVVFQQGHGAELLGVEQTGPIMSLMPIFLVGIVFGLAMDYEVFLVSRMREAYVHGESATEAVTSGFRHSARVVVAAALIMIAVFAGFIGESDSMIKMIGFGLASAVLLDAFVVRMAIVPAVLALLGDKAWWLPKWLDRVLPRVDVEGEALGGRSAAPDPAPADLEVART
;
A
#
# COMPACT_ATOMS: atom_id res chain seq x y z
N MET A 1 -0.05 -17.48 27.25
CA MET A 1 0.43 -16.26 26.59
C MET A 1 0.15 -15.04 27.48
N ALA A 2 -1.05 -14.78 27.88
CA ALA A 2 -1.45 -13.61 28.70
C ALA A 2 -0.60 -13.41 29.96
N THR A 3 -0.26 -14.49 30.70
CA THR A 3 0.59 -14.43 31.91
C THR A 3 2.03 -13.98 31.61
N PHE A 4 2.59 -14.37 30.46
CA PHE A 4 3.91 -13.91 30.01
C PHE A 4 3.89 -12.42 29.69
N LEU A 5 2.91 -11.98 28.90
CA LEU A 5 2.74 -10.56 28.52
C LEU A 5 2.44 -9.68 29.74
N TYR A 6 1.67 -10.18 30.71
CA TYR A 6 1.46 -9.53 32.00
C TYR A 6 2.78 -9.27 32.73
N ARG A 7 3.65 -10.29 32.81
CA ARG A 7 4.98 -10.14 33.43
C ARG A 7 5.87 -9.18 32.67
N LEU A 8 5.82 -9.23 31.32
CA LEU A 8 6.59 -8.35 30.46
C LEU A 8 6.14 -6.89 30.66
N GLY A 9 4.83 -6.60 30.64
CA GLY A 9 4.29 -5.26 30.85
C GLY A 9 4.65 -4.69 32.23
N ARG A 10 4.58 -5.50 33.29
CA ARG A 10 5.06 -5.11 34.64
C ARG A 10 6.55 -4.82 34.66
N LEU A 11 7.36 -5.64 34.02
CA LEU A 11 8.80 -5.47 33.94
C LEU A 11 9.16 -4.19 33.19
N ALA A 12 8.52 -3.95 32.01
CA ALA A 12 8.74 -2.77 31.20
C ALA A 12 8.34 -1.49 31.95
N PHE A 13 7.22 -1.50 32.64
CA PHE A 13 6.76 -0.38 33.49
C PHE A 13 7.75 -0.09 34.62
N ARG A 14 8.23 -1.15 35.35
CA ARG A 14 9.17 -1.02 36.48
C ARG A 14 10.54 -0.56 35.99
N ARG A 15 11.06 -1.14 34.90
CA ARG A 15 12.37 -0.84 34.33
C ARG A 15 12.31 0.13 33.16
N ARG A 16 11.43 1.13 33.23
CA ARG A 16 11.13 2.09 32.16
C ARG A 16 12.35 2.73 31.51
N TRP A 17 13.37 3.10 32.30
CA TRP A 17 14.60 3.69 31.79
C TRP A 17 15.40 2.73 30.91
N TYR A 18 15.51 1.46 31.34
CA TYR A 18 16.22 0.45 30.54
C TYR A 18 15.51 0.19 29.19
N VAL A 19 14.17 0.07 29.20
CA VAL A 19 13.40 -0.15 27.98
C VAL A 19 13.50 1.06 27.06
N ALA A 20 13.37 2.29 27.58
CA ALA A 20 13.53 3.51 26.79
C ALA A 20 14.94 3.63 26.19
N LEU A 21 15.99 3.32 26.97
CA LEU A 21 17.37 3.32 26.49
C LEU A 21 17.62 2.26 25.42
N VAL A 22 17.05 1.06 25.57
CA VAL A 22 17.17 0.01 24.54
C VAL A 22 16.55 0.47 23.22
N TRP A 23 15.32 1.02 23.23
CA TRP A 23 14.70 1.52 22.02
C TRP A 23 15.43 2.74 21.43
N ALA A 24 15.93 3.64 22.26
CA ALA A 24 16.78 4.76 21.82
C ALA A 24 18.09 4.25 21.19
N ALA A 25 18.72 3.24 21.78
CA ALA A 25 19.93 2.61 21.24
C ALA A 25 19.64 1.88 19.91
N VAL A 26 18.51 1.16 19.82
CA VAL A 26 18.08 0.52 18.55
C VAL A 26 17.89 1.57 17.47
N LEU A 27 17.12 2.64 17.76
CA LEU A 27 16.87 3.73 16.80
C LEU A 27 18.19 4.40 16.38
N ALA A 28 19.09 4.66 17.32
CA ALA A 28 20.40 5.24 17.03
C ALA A 28 21.26 4.30 16.18
N ALA A 29 21.28 3.00 16.50
CA ALA A 29 22.08 2.02 15.76
C ALA A 29 21.61 1.86 14.31
N VAL A 30 20.29 1.67 14.09
CA VAL A 30 19.74 1.54 12.73
C VAL A 30 19.79 2.89 11.99
N GLY A 31 19.58 4.03 12.69
CA GLY A 31 19.70 5.36 12.10
C GLY A 31 21.12 5.68 11.63
N LEU A 32 22.15 5.35 12.44
CA LEU A 32 23.56 5.48 12.03
C LEU A 32 23.91 4.51 10.90
N GLY A 33 23.31 3.31 10.88
CA GLY A 33 23.44 2.37 9.77
C GLY A 33 22.86 2.96 8.48
N ALA A 34 21.65 3.53 8.55
CA ALA A 34 20.96 4.13 7.41
C ALA A 34 21.73 5.33 6.80
N LEU A 35 22.38 6.15 7.64
CA LEU A 35 23.22 7.25 7.17
C LEU A 35 24.48 6.80 6.41
N LYS A 36 24.89 5.54 6.58
CA LYS A 36 26.05 4.94 5.92
C LYS A 36 25.66 3.93 4.84
N ALA A 37 24.37 3.62 4.73
CA ALA A 37 23.89 2.72 3.70
C ALA A 37 24.10 3.39 2.32
N PRO A 38 24.62 2.66 1.34
CA PRO A 38 24.65 3.15 -0.04
C PRO A 38 23.22 3.39 -0.51
N ALA A 39 23.05 4.28 -1.47
CA ALA A 39 21.77 4.44 -2.14
C ALA A 39 21.34 3.07 -2.68
N ALA A 40 20.09 2.68 -2.41
CA ALA A 40 19.56 1.43 -2.96
C ALA A 40 19.66 1.53 -4.49
N ALA A 41 20.41 0.64 -5.10
CA ALA A 41 20.32 0.45 -6.54
C ALA A 41 18.88 0.02 -6.83
N ASP A 42 18.18 0.77 -7.64
CA ASP A 42 16.87 0.34 -8.12
C ASP A 42 17.14 -0.88 -9.02
N GLU A 43 17.03 -2.08 -8.43
CA GLU A 43 16.95 -3.28 -9.25
C GLU A 43 15.72 -3.09 -10.11
N GLY A 44 15.93 -2.79 -11.41
CA GLY A 44 14.88 -2.55 -12.37
C GLY A 44 13.71 -3.50 -12.20
N PHE A 45 12.52 -3.07 -12.53
CA PHE A 45 11.29 -3.82 -12.32
C PHE A 45 11.35 -5.17 -13.03
N SER A 46 11.90 -6.19 -12.36
CA SER A 46 12.06 -7.55 -12.88
C SER A 46 10.88 -8.41 -12.48
N MET A 47 10.27 -9.04 -13.47
CA MET A 47 9.13 -9.96 -13.29
C MET A 47 9.39 -11.31 -13.95
N PRO A 48 10.05 -12.25 -13.26
CA PRO A 48 10.33 -13.55 -13.81
C PRO A 48 9.06 -14.26 -14.28
N GLY A 49 9.15 -14.87 -15.48
CA GLY A 49 8.10 -15.74 -16.02
C GLY A 49 7.01 -15.06 -16.85
N ILE A 50 7.08 -13.73 -17.07
CA ILE A 50 6.27 -13.06 -18.09
C ILE A 50 7.03 -12.96 -19.41
N GLU A 51 6.31 -12.84 -20.52
CA GLU A 51 6.90 -12.81 -21.84
C GLU A 51 7.76 -11.57 -22.09
N SER A 52 7.27 -10.41 -21.69
CA SER A 52 8.01 -9.15 -21.82
C SER A 52 9.36 -9.20 -21.10
N GLN A 53 9.47 -9.92 -19.97
CA GLN A 53 10.74 -10.09 -19.27
C GLN A 53 11.72 -10.96 -20.05
N LYS A 54 11.24 -12.05 -20.68
CA LYS A 54 12.11 -12.89 -21.52
C LYS A 54 12.69 -12.11 -22.68
N ALA A 55 11.87 -11.26 -23.32
CA ALA A 55 12.33 -10.38 -24.39
C ALA A 55 13.40 -9.40 -23.90
N PHE A 56 13.20 -8.88 -22.69
CA PHE A 56 14.13 -7.97 -22.04
C PHE A 56 15.46 -8.65 -21.70
N ASP A 57 15.41 -9.83 -21.10
CA ASP A 57 16.58 -10.65 -20.78
C ASP A 57 17.39 -10.99 -22.06
N LEU A 58 16.67 -11.35 -23.14
CA LEU A 58 17.28 -11.60 -24.46
C LEU A 58 17.94 -10.34 -25.03
N MET A 59 17.29 -9.19 -24.90
CA MET A 59 17.85 -7.90 -25.35
C MET A 59 19.12 -7.54 -24.58
N GLU A 60 19.15 -7.73 -23.26
CA GLU A 60 20.33 -7.50 -22.42
C GLU A 60 21.48 -8.44 -22.80
N GLU A 61 21.19 -9.73 -23.02
CA GLU A 61 22.19 -10.73 -23.44
C GLU A 61 22.79 -10.40 -24.82
N ARG A 62 21.95 -9.94 -25.77
CA ARG A 62 22.34 -9.81 -27.19
C ARG A 62 22.80 -8.40 -27.59
N PHE A 63 22.48 -7.38 -26.78
CA PHE A 63 22.88 -6.00 -27.00
C PHE A 63 23.64 -5.45 -25.78
N PRO A 64 24.87 -5.93 -25.51
CA PRO A 64 25.63 -5.48 -24.35
C PRO A 64 25.91 -3.97 -24.44
N GLY A 65 25.53 -3.24 -23.38
CA GLY A 65 25.62 -1.79 -23.29
C GLY A 65 24.33 -1.02 -23.59
N ALA A 66 23.26 -1.70 -23.99
CA ALA A 66 21.90 -1.14 -23.92
C ALA A 66 21.42 -1.31 -22.45
N THR A 67 21.71 -0.34 -21.60
CA THR A 67 21.15 -0.33 -20.24
C THR A 67 19.68 0.03 -20.36
N ALA A 68 18.85 -0.97 -20.25
CA ALA A 68 17.40 -0.86 -20.41
C ALA A 68 16.75 -0.02 -19.29
N ASP A 69 17.46 0.17 -18.17
CA ASP A 69 17.01 0.94 -17.01
C ASP A 69 17.49 2.40 -17.01
N SER A 70 18.18 2.85 -18.09
CA SER A 70 18.62 4.25 -18.20
C SER A 70 17.44 5.21 -18.14
N ALA A 71 17.57 6.27 -17.34
CA ALA A 71 16.59 7.35 -17.33
C ALA A 71 16.48 7.98 -18.72
N THR A 72 15.26 8.29 -19.13
CA THR A 72 14.99 8.95 -20.40
C THR A 72 14.08 10.15 -20.21
N ALA A 73 14.32 11.24 -20.95
CA ALA A 73 13.39 12.33 -21.10
C ALA A 73 13.02 12.49 -22.57
N ARG A 74 11.73 12.64 -22.86
CA ARG A 74 11.22 13.07 -24.15
C ARG A 74 10.86 14.54 -24.07
N VAL A 75 11.63 15.38 -24.76
CA VAL A 75 11.42 16.83 -24.83
C VAL A 75 10.69 17.15 -26.12
N VAL A 76 9.51 17.74 -25.99
CA VAL A 76 8.60 18.07 -27.10
C VAL A 76 8.68 19.56 -27.36
N PHE A 77 8.89 19.92 -28.61
CA PHE A 77 8.95 21.29 -29.09
C PHE A 77 7.78 21.55 -30.00
N VAL A 78 6.96 22.55 -29.68
CA VAL A 78 5.80 22.99 -30.51
C VAL A 78 6.05 24.42 -30.97
N ALA A 79 6.02 24.65 -32.27
CA ALA A 79 6.22 25.96 -32.86
C ALA A 79 5.03 26.91 -32.55
N PRO A 80 5.28 28.21 -32.29
CA PRO A 80 4.23 29.17 -31.97
C PRO A 80 3.34 29.44 -33.20
N GLY A 81 2.06 29.72 -32.94
CA GLY A 81 1.14 30.21 -33.97
C GLY A 81 0.84 29.27 -35.16
N GLY A 82 1.16 27.97 -35.05
CA GLY A 82 1.05 26.99 -36.13
C GLY A 82 2.16 27.06 -37.19
N GLU A 83 3.24 27.74 -36.87
CA GLU A 83 4.45 27.76 -37.70
C GLU A 83 5.10 26.36 -37.74
N LYS A 84 6.07 26.19 -38.65
CA LYS A 84 6.81 24.92 -38.68
C LYS A 84 8.04 24.97 -37.79
N VAL A 85 8.31 23.89 -37.08
CA VAL A 85 9.56 23.73 -36.32
C VAL A 85 10.81 23.73 -37.21
N THR A 86 10.62 23.50 -38.52
CA THR A 86 11.68 23.56 -39.53
C THR A 86 11.91 24.98 -40.06
N ALA A 87 11.13 26.00 -39.66
CA ALA A 87 11.43 27.41 -39.97
C ALA A 87 12.75 27.80 -39.32
N ALA A 88 13.51 28.70 -39.97
CA ALA A 88 14.90 28.96 -39.63
C ALA A 88 15.14 29.32 -38.14
N ASP A 89 14.30 30.20 -37.59
CA ASP A 89 14.37 30.64 -36.20
C ASP A 89 13.97 29.52 -35.22
N ASN A 90 12.86 28.84 -35.46
CA ASN A 90 12.37 27.73 -34.66
C ASN A 90 13.35 26.56 -34.69
N LYS A 91 13.90 26.23 -35.88
CA LYS A 91 14.90 25.17 -36.04
C LYS A 91 16.17 25.46 -35.25
N LYS A 92 16.64 26.70 -35.31
CA LYS A 92 17.81 27.13 -34.58
C LYS A 92 17.59 27.01 -33.06
N ALA A 93 16.45 27.46 -32.57
CA ALA A 93 16.08 27.34 -31.16
C ALA A 93 16.02 25.86 -30.69
N VAL A 94 15.46 24.96 -31.50
CA VAL A 94 15.46 23.52 -31.18
C VAL A 94 16.88 22.94 -31.19
N GLU A 95 17.74 23.30 -32.17
CA GLU A 95 19.11 22.83 -32.23
C GLU A 95 19.96 23.34 -31.04
N GLU A 96 19.73 24.57 -30.56
CA GLU A 96 20.39 25.15 -29.38
C GLU A 96 19.94 24.42 -28.12
N ALA A 97 18.63 24.17 -27.95
CA ALA A 97 18.08 23.39 -26.84
C ALA A 97 18.63 21.95 -26.81
N VAL A 98 18.69 21.27 -27.96
CA VAL A 98 19.27 19.92 -28.08
C VAL A 98 20.74 19.90 -27.67
N ALA A 99 21.52 20.94 -28.04
CA ALA A 99 22.91 21.06 -27.65
C ALA A 99 23.05 21.25 -26.12
N GLU A 100 22.24 22.15 -25.52
CA GLU A 100 22.27 22.39 -24.07
C GLU A 100 21.85 21.13 -23.30
N LEU A 101 20.78 20.43 -23.71
CA LEU A 101 20.37 19.16 -23.14
C LEU A 101 21.49 18.11 -23.14
N GLY A 102 22.39 18.17 -24.19
CA GLY A 102 23.50 17.26 -24.34
C GLY A 102 24.68 17.54 -23.41
N ASP A 103 24.80 18.75 -22.85
CA ASP A 103 25.93 19.18 -22.02
C ASP A 103 25.83 18.64 -20.56
N GLY A 104 24.72 18.00 -20.19
CA GLY A 104 24.51 17.44 -18.86
C GLY A 104 25.52 16.33 -18.52
N SER A 105 26.11 16.38 -17.32
CA SER A 105 27.16 15.44 -16.89
C SER A 105 26.73 13.98 -16.88
N GLN A 106 25.46 13.72 -16.59
CA GLN A 106 24.85 12.38 -16.57
C GLN A 106 24.18 12.00 -17.91
N VAL A 107 24.14 12.87 -18.89
CA VAL A 107 23.57 12.59 -20.20
C VAL A 107 24.49 11.66 -20.99
N ALA A 108 23.93 10.59 -21.53
CA ALA A 108 24.63 9.65 -22.42
C ALA A 108 24.52 10.09 -23.87
N SER A 109 23.31 10.49 -24.30
CA SER A 109 23.07 10.94 -25.68
C SER A 109 21.76 11.75 -25.76
N VAL A 110 21.71 12.65 -26.74
CA VAL A 110 20.48 13.34 -27.16
C VAL A 110 20.26 13.06 -28.64
N VAL A 111 19.05 12.62 -28.95
CA VAL A 111 18.67 12.36 -30.34
C VAL A 111 18.09 13.63 -30.95
N ASP A 112 18.80 14.19 -31.92
CA ASP A 112 18.37 15.38 -32.66
C ASP A 112 17.12 15.05 -33.50
N PRO A 113 15.99 15.79 -33.32
CA PRO A 113 14.73 15.53 -34.00
C PRO A 113 14.81 15.64 -35.52
N PHE A 114 15.63 16.52 -36.06
CA PHE A 114 15.75 16.71 -37.51
C PHE A 114 16.55 15.59 -38.17
N ARG A 115 17.56 15.07 -37.51
CA ARG A 115 18.37 13.93 -37.98
C ARG A 115 17.60 12.62 -37.87
N ALA A 116 16.80 12.46 -36.79
CA ALA A 116 15.99 11.28 -36.53
C ALA A 116 14.66 11.30 -37.29
N LYS A 117 14.33 12.38 -38.00
CA LYS A 117 13.02 12.62 -38.62
C LYS A 117 11.85 12.55 -37.62
N ALA A 118 12.12 12.99 -36.39
CA ALA A 118 11.16 13.05 -35.28
C ALA A 118 10.36 14.36 -35.31
N VAL A 119 9.77 14.67 -36.47
CA VAL A 119 8.93 15.84 -36.76
C VAL A 119 7.57 15.35 -37.20
N SER A 120 6.51 15.98 -36.71
CA SER A 120 5.13 15.68 -37.07
C SER A 120 4.87 15.87 -38.56
N ARG A 121 3.82 15.19 -39.08
CA ARG A 121 3.46 15.28 -40.52
C ARG A 121 3.13 16.71 -40.99
N ASP A 122 2.51 17.49 -40.10
CA ASP A 122 2.19 18.90 -40.33
C ASP A 122 3.37 19.85 -40.14
N GLY A 123 4.46 19.35 -39.53
CA GLY A 123 5.69 20.06 -39.27
C GLY A 123 5.63 21.04 -38.11
N THR A 124 4.59 21.03 -37.28
CA THR A 124 4.41 21.96 -36.14
C THR A 124 5.08 21.50 -34.88
N THR A 125 5.32 20.19 -34.73
CA THR A 125 5.82 19.56 -33.51
C THR A 125 7.06 18.71 -33.83
N ALA A 126 8.06 18.78 -32.95
CA ALA A 126 9.22 17.89 -32.97
C ALA A 126 9.51 17.36 -31.54
N TYR A 127 10.20 16.24 -31.42
CA TYR A 127 10.65 15.75 -30.13
C TYR A 127 12.09 15.28 -30.18
N ALA A 128 12.82 15.53 -29.07
CA ALA A 128 14.14 14.98 -28.81
C ALA A 128 14.04 13.94 -27.70
N THR A 129 14.88 12.89 -27.77
CA THR A 129 15.01 11.91 -26.70
C THR A 129 16.38 12.09 -26.04
N VAL A 130 16.36 12.38 -24.75
CA VAL A 130 17.56 12.45 -23.89
C VAL A 130 17.67 11.12 -23.18
N THR A 131 18.82 10.46 -23.31
CA THR A 131 19.12 9.22 -22.58
C THR A 131 20.22 9.51 -21.58
N TYR A 132 20.03 9.11 -20.35
CA TYR A 132 20.99 9.27 -19.26
C TYR A 132 21.87 8.03 -19.10
N LYS A 133 23.03 8.19 -18.44
CA LYS A 133 23.97 7.10 -18.12
C LYS A 133 23.54 6.27 -16.91
N VAL A 134 22.52 6.74 -16.20
CA VAL A 134 22.07 6.23 -14.90
C VAL A 134 20.56 5.99 -14.93
N ALA A 135 20.06 5.16 -14.03
CA ALA A 135 18.63 4.99 -13.81
C ALA A 135 18.01 6.27 -13.23
N SER A 136 16.66 6.39 -13.28
CA SER A 136 15.94 7.56 -12.78
C SER A 136 16.22 7.84 -11.30
N ALA A 137 16.33 6.79 -10.49
CA ALA A 137 16.61 6.90 -9.06
C ALA A 137 18.02 7.44 -8.75
N ASP A 138 18.98 7.24 -9.68
CA ASP A 138 20.37 7.68 -9.54
C ASP A 138 20.64 9.04 -10.20
N LEU A 139 19.59 9.65 -10.78
CA LEU A 139 19.72 10.98 -11.35
C LEU A 139 19.87 12.01 -10.24
N THR A 140 20.99 12.73 -10.25
CA THR A 140 21.29 13.70 -9.22
C THR A 140 20.44 14.97 -9.34
N ASP A 141 20.25 15.71 -8.23
CA ASP A 141 19.56 17.00 -8.23
C ASP A 141 20.19 17.97 -9.25
N ALA A 142 21.51 17.92 -9.42
CA ALA A 142 22.19 18.72 -10.42
C ALA A 142 21.81 18.31 -11.85
N GLY A 143 21.64 17.01 -12.11
CA GLY A 143 21.17 16.50 -13.39
C GLY A 143 19.74 16.92 -13.71
N ARG A 144 18.85 16.86 -12.72
CA ARG A 144 17.44 17.32 -12.84
C ARG A 144 17.37 18.83 -13.06
N THR A 145 18.09 19.61 -12.25
CA THR A 145 18.14 21.08 -12.40
C THR A 145 18.69 21.50 -13.76
N HIS A 146 19.67 20.73 -14.30
CA HIS A 146 20.17 20.99 -15.66
C HIS A 146 19.09 20.77 -16.72
N LEU A 147 18.32 19.66 -16.61
CA LEU A 147 17.21 19.40 -17.52
C LEU A 147 16.16 20.51 -17.44
N GLU A 148 15.70 20.85 -16.23
CA GLU A 148 14.71 21.92 -16.02
C GLU A 148 15.17 23.25 -16.59
N LYS A 149 16.43 23.62 -16.33
CA LYS A 149 17.02 24.85 -16.88
C LYS A 149 17.04 24.85 -18.39
N ALA A 150 17.47 23.77 -19.04
CA ALA A 150 17.49 23.66 -20.50
C ALA A 150 16.08 23.76 -21.10
N LEU A 151 15.05 23.24 -20.39
CA LEU A 151 13.65 23.40 -20.79
C LEU A 151 13.21 24.86 -20.68
N ASP A 152 13.59 25.58 -19.61
CA ASP A 152 13.22 26.98 -19.41
C ASP A 152 13.91 27.88 -20.43
N ASP A 153 15.20 27.69 -20.67
CA ASP A 153 15.95 28.44 -21.68
C ASP A 153 15.36 28.22 -23.09
N ALA A 154 14.90 27.01 -23.39
CA ALA A 154 14.22 26.70 -24.64
C ALA A 154 12.83 27.37 -24.72
N ARG A 155 12.07 27.48 -23.63
CA ARG A 155 10.80 28.22 -23.56
C ARG A 155 10.99 29.72 -23.80
N ASP A 156 12.08 30.28 -23.29
CA ASP A 156 12.41 31.69 -23.48
C ASP A 156 12.71 32.06 -24.94
N SER A 157 13.01 31.07 -25.79
CA SER A 157 13.15 31.26 -27.24
C SER A 157 11.81 31.43 -27.97
N GLY A 158 10.67 31.30 -27.29
CA GLY A 158 9.31 31.45 -27.84
C GLY A 158 8.67 30.16 -28.31
N LEU A 159 9.32 29.00 -28.15
CA LEU A 159 8.72 27.68 -28.36
C LEU A 159 7.90 27.24 -27.15
N THR A 160 6.84 26.46 -27.38
CA THR A 160 6.25 25.68 -26.30
C THR A 160 7.08 24.43 -26.12
N VAL A 161 7.68 24.28 -24.93
CA VAL A 161 8.58 23.15 -24.62
C VAL A 161 8.08 22.42 -23.40
N GLU A 162 7.77 21.13 -23.57
CA GLU A 162 7.29 20.24 -22.53
C GLU A 162 8.14 18.98 -22.50
N ALA A 163 8.24 18.35 -21.33
CA ALA A 163 9.03 17.13 -21.16
C ALA A 163 8.29 16.08 -20.36
N GLY A 164 8.45 14.83 -20.77
CA GLY A 164 7.94 13.64 -20.06
C GLY A 164 8.98 12.53 -20.04
N GLY A 165 8.68 11.44 -19.38
CA GLY A 165 9.55 10.26 -19.25
C GLY A 165 10.19 10.13 -17.88
N SER A 166 10.89 9.01 -17.67
CA SER A 166 11.38 8.60 -16.33
C SER A 166 12.40 9.56 -15.69
N ALA A 167 13.05 10.42 -16.46
CA ALA A 167 13.97 11.43 -15.91
C ALA A 167 13.22 12.60 -15.23
N MET A 168 11.93 12.79 -15.54
CA MET A 168 11.07 13.79 -14.91
C MET A 168 10.43 13.30 -13.61
N ASP A 169 10.55 12.01 -13.31
CA ASP A 169 10.00 11.46 -12.07
C ASP A 169 10.87 11.90 -10.88
N ASP A 170 10.32 12.75 -10.03
CA ASP A 170 10.99 13.33 -8.84
C ASP A 170 11.31 12.32 -7.73
N GLY A 171 11.31 11.01 -8.03
CA GLY A 171 11.58 9.96 -7.04
C GLY A 171 10.67 10.00 -5.81
N GLY A 172 9.52 10.65 -5.94
CA GLY A 172 8.49 10.78 -4.91
C GLY A 172 9.11 11.10 -3.55
N GLY A 173 9.67 12.28 -3.38
CA GLY A 173 9.97 12.76 -2.03
C GLY A 173 8.67 12.69 -1.24
N ALA A 174 8.57 11.69 -0.35
CA ALA A 174 7.37 11.46 0.46
C ALA A 174 6.91 12.82 0.98
N GLY A 175 5.75 13.27 0.51
CA GLY A 175 5.24 14.60 0.78
C GLY A 175 4.94 14.77 2.26
N GLY A 176 5.92 15.15 3.04
CA GLY A 176 5.80 15.32 4.49
C GLY A 176 4.62 16.20 4.93
N ALA A 177 4.02 16.94 4.02
CA ALA A 177 2.83 17.77 4.29
C ALA A 177 1.55 16.93 4.44
N ALA A 178 1.28 15.99 3.56
CA ALA A 178 0.07 15.17 3.62
C ALA A 178 0.09 14.21 4.82
N GLU A 179 1.25 13.62 5.11
CA GLU A 179 1.46 12.81 6.30
C GLU A 179 1.29 13.62 7.59
N ALA A 180 1.83 14.85 7.62
CA ALA A 180 1.67 15.75 8.75
C ALA A 180 0.20 16.12 9.00
N ILE A 181 -0.59 16.33 7.96
CA ILE A 181 -2.05 16.58 8.04
C ILE A 181 -2.75 15.34 8.60
N GLY A 182 -2.49 14.16 8.06
CA GLY A 182 -3.07 12.89 8.55
C GLY A 182 -2.75 12.67 10.03
N MET A 183 -1.50 12.90 10.42
CA MET A 183 -1.04 12.80 11.81
C MET A 183 -1.68 13.86 12.72
N ALA A 184 -1.87 15.09 12.24
CA ALA A 184 -2.54 16.15 12.98
C ALA A 184 -4.01 15.81 13.24
N ILE A 185 -4.73 15.30 12.25
CA ILE A 185 -6.12 14.84 12.41
C ILE A 185 -6.17 13.68 13.39
N ALA A 186 -5.27 12.68 13.28
CA ALA A 186 -5.17 11.58 14.22
C ALA A 186 -4.94 12.08 15.66
N ALA A 187 -4.09 13.09 15.85
CA ALA A 187 -3.87 13.73 17.14
C ALA A 187 -5.13 14.38 17.72
N VAL A 188 -5.91 15.05 16.89
CA VAL A 188 -7.21 15.65 17.28
C VAL A 188 -8.20 14.55 17.68
N VAL A 189 -8.33 13.49 16.90
CA VAL A 189 -9.22 12.34 17.22
C VAL A 189 -8.82 11.70 18.55
N LEU A 190 -7.52 11.47 18.76
CA LEU A 190 -6.99 10.94 20.03
C LEU A 190 -7.28 11.87 21.20
N LEU A 191 -7.11 13.18 21.00
CA LEU A 191 -7.37 14.17 22.04
C LEU A 191 -8.85 14.20 22.44
N VAL A 192 -9.75 14.17 21.47
CA VAL A 192 -11.22 14.13 21.69
C VAL A 192 -11.59 12.81 22.39
N THR A 193 -11.01 11.69 21.96
CA THR A 193 -11.32 10.36 22.53
C THR A 193 -10.83 10.22 23.96
N PHE A 194 -9.60 10.66 24.24
CA PHE A 194 -8.99 10.48 25.53
C PHE A 194 -9.18 11.65 26.50
N GLY A 195 -9.40 12.86 25.99
CA GLY A 195 -9.53 14.06 26.83
C GLY A 195 -8.26 14.40 27.62
N SER A 196 -7.08 13.93 27.17
CA SER A 196 -5.77 14.15 27.79
C SER A 196 -4.68 14.20 26.74
N LEU A 197 -3.90 15.30 26.72
CA LEU A 197 -2.76 15.45 25.82
C LEU A 197 -1.72 14.33 25.98
N ALA A 198 -1.45 13.90 27.22
CA ALA A 198 -0.50 12.81 27.45
C ALA A 198 -1.00 11.46 26.93
N ALA A 199 -2.33 11.20 27.02
CA ALA A 199 -2.91 9.98 26.50
C ALA A 199 -3.00 10.01 24.96
N ALA A 200 -3.18 11.17 24.35
CA ALA A 200 -3.19 11.36 22.90
C ALA A 200 -1.77 11.33 22.31
N GLY A 201 -0.82 11.99 22.97
CA GLY A 201 0.55 12.07 22.47
C GLY A 201 1.35 10.76 22.59
N LEU A 202 1.01 9.88 23.54
CA LEU A 202 1.75 8.63 23.75
C LEU A 202 1.67 7.68 22.54
N PRO A 203 0.48 7.36 21.95
CA PRO A 203 0.40 6.55 20.75
C PRO A 203 1.16 7.16 19.57
N LEU A 204 1.06 8.47 19.36
CA LEU A 204 1.76 9.18 18.29
C LEU A 204 3.29 9.09 18.46
N LEU A 205 3.80 9.37 19.67
CA LEU A 205 5.22 9.27 19.95
C LEU A 205 5.76 7.86 19.69
N THR A 206 5.05 6.84 20.17
CA THR A 206 5.50 5.45 20.00
C THR A 206 5.39 4.98 18.55
N ALA A 207 4.40 5.45 17.79
CA ALA A 207 4.28 5.16 16.36
C ALA A 207 5.41 5.83 15.56
N VAL A 208 5.75 7.09 15.83
CA VAL A 208 6.88 7.78 15.18
C VAL A 208 8.21 7.05 15.45
N VAL A 209 8.44 6.61 16.68
CA VAL A 209 9.64 5.79 17.00
C VAL A 209 9.62 4.49 16.21
N GLY A 210 8.45 3.83 16.10
CA GLY A 210 8.30 2.58 15.34
C GLY A 210 8.57 2.75 13.85
N VAL A 211 8.00 3.78 13.27
CA VAL A 211 8.24 4.15 11.86
C VAL A 211 9.71 4.48 11.64
N GLY A 212 10.31 5.28 12.52
CA GLY A 212 11.74 5.62 12.43
C GLY A 212 12.65 4.39 12.48
N VAL A 213 12.38 3.43 13.38
CA VAL A 213 13.12 2.16 13.45
C VAL A 213 12.90 1.34 12.19
N SER A 214 11.66 1.20 11.73
CA SER A 214 11.32 0.40 10.54
C SER A 214 11.94 0.99 9.29
N MET A 215 11.80 2.31 9.07
CA MET A 215 12.35 2.99 7.89
C MET A 215 13.87 2.92 7.86
N ALA A 216 14.53 3.20 8.98
CA ALA A 216 15.98 3.08 9.07
C ALA A 216 16.45 1.62 8.84
N THR A 217 15.69 0.62 9.31
CA THR A 217 16.00 -0.79 9.05
C THR A 217 15.84 -1.14 7.56
N ILE A 218 14.78 -0.65 6.91
CA ILE A 218 14.56 -0.83 5.47
C ILE A 218 15.73 -0.22 4.69
N LEU A 219 16.15 1.01 5.01
CA LEU A 219 17.28 1.66 4.36
C LEU A 219 18.59 0.88 4.52
N VAL A 220 18.87 0.34 5.72
CA VAL A 220 20.07 -0.49 5.97
C VAL A 220 20.03 -1.78 5.16
N LEU A 221 18.85 -2.37 4.97
CA LEU A 221 18.68 -3.64 4.27
C LEU A 221 18.39 -3.45 2.76
N ALA A 222 18.22 -2.22 2.31
CA ALA A 222 17.78 -1.92 0.95
C ALA A 222 18.70 -2.54 -0.10
N GLU A 223 20.01 -2.36 0.01
CA GLU A 223 20.99 -2.95 -0.91
C GLU A 223 20.99 -4.49 -0.82
N ALA A 224 21.02 -5.05 0.40
CA ALA A 224 21.14 -6.49 0.61
C ALA A 224 19.90 -7.27 0.13
N LEU A 225 18.72 -6.65 0.14
CA LEU A 225 17.44 -7.25 -0.22
C LEU A 225 16.86 -6.70 -1.53
N GLY A 226 17.50 -5.72 -2.16
CA GLY A 226 16.98 -5.04 -3.35
C GLY A 226 15.62 -4.39 -3.09
N LEU A 227 15.51 -3.55 -2.04
CA LEU A 227 14.25 -2.90 -1.67
C LEU A 227 14.15 -1.52 -2.35
N SER A 228 13.04 -1.27 -3.03
CA SER A 228 12.76 0.03 -3.66
C SER A 228 12.30 1.10 -2.66
N THR A 229 12.35 2.36 -3.05
CA THR A 229 11.83 3.50 -2.27
C THR A 229 10.34 3.38 -1.96
N THR A 230 9.55 2.86 -2.89
CA THR A 230 8.11 2.58 -2.73
C THR A 230 7.84 1.60 -1.59
N THR A 231 8.75 0.65 -1.34
CA THR A 231 8.68 -0.26 -0.19
C THR A 231 8.70 0.50 1.13
N GLY A 232 9.53 1.54 1.23
CA GLY A 232 9.60 2.41 2.41
C GLY A 232 8.29 3.13 2.69
N THR A 233 7.68 3.72 1.67
CA THR A 233 6.41 4.45 1.79
C THR A 233 5.27 3.56 2.31
N LEU A 234 5.10 2.37 1.75
CA LEU A 234 4.10 1.41 2.23
C LEU A 234 4.35 0.97 3.67
N ALA A 235 5.60 0.65 4.02
CA ALA A 235 5.96 0.27 5.39
C ALA A 235 5.71 1.40 6.38
N MET A 236 5.96 2.65 5.97
CA MET A 236 5.70 3.85 6.77
C MET A 236 4.20 4.07 7.00
N MET A 237 3.38 4.04 5.92
CA MET A 237 1.92 4.16 6.01
C MET A 237 1.34 3.13 6.98
N LEU A 238 1.73 1.87 6.81
CA LEU A 238 1.22 0.77 7.63
C LEU A 238 1.76 0.83 9.05
N GLY A 239 3.05 1.09 9.22
CA GLY A 239 3.71 1.23 10.52
C GLY A 239 3.11 2.34 11.35
N LEU A 240 2.77 3.48 10.73
CA LEU A 240 2.11 4.60 11.40
C LEU A 240 0.70 4.23 11.84
N ALA A 241 -0.12 3.73 10.92
CA ALA A 241 -1.52 3.37 11.19
C ALA A 241 -1.62 2.30 12.29
N VAL A 242 -0.91 1.18 12.12
CA VAL A 242 -0.91 0.06 13.05
C VAL A 242 -0.25 0.42 14.39
N GLY A 243 0.84 1.19 14.35
CA GLY A 243 1.57 1.64 15.54
C GLY A 243 0.72 2.51 16.47
N ILE A 244 -0.05 3.45 15.90
CA ILE A 244 -0.99 4.29 16.67
C ILE A 244 -2.10 3.43 17.27
N ASP A 245 -2.66 2.51 16.47
CA ASP A 245 -3.80 1.68 16.88
C ASP A 245 -3.43 0.71 18.01
N TYR A 246 -2.34 -0.01 17.89
CA TYR A 246 -1.90 -0.94 18.93
C TYR A 246 -1.56 -0.23 20.25
N ALA A 247 -0.93 0.93 20.17
CA ALA A 247 -0.69 1.75 21.35
C ALA A 247 -2.00 2.26 21.97
N LEU A 248 -2.99 2.65 21.12
CA LEU A 248 -4.33 3.05 21.55
C LEU A 248 -5.01 1.96 22.39
N PHE A 249 -4.98 0.68 21.93
CA PHE A 249 -5.58 -0.44 22.65
C PHE A 249 -4.95 -0.64 24.03
N VAL A 250 -3.61 -0.66 24.11
CA VAL A 250 -2.91 -0.83 25.39
C VAL A 250 -3.17 0.34 26.34
N VAL A 251 -3.12 1.58 25.85
CA VAL A 251 -3.39 2.78 26.66
C VAL A 251 -4.84 2.83 27.15
N SER A 252 -5.79 2.48 26.28
CA SER A 252 -7.22 2.44 26.62
C SER A 252 -7.47 1.42 27.73
N ARG A 253 -6.90 0.21 27.62
CA ARG A 253 -7.03 -0.83 28.65
C ARG A 253 -6.35 -0.45 29.96
N TYR A 254 -5.16 0.16 29.91
CA TYR A 254 -4.50 0.69 31.09
C TYR A 254 -5.40 1.68 31.84
N ARG A 255 -6.05 2.60 31.13
CA ARG A 255 -6.97 3.59 31.73
C ARG A 255 -8.20 2.93 32.34
N GLU A 256 -8.76 1.91 31.72
CA GLU A 256 -9.88 1.12 32.26
C GLU A 256 -9.50 0.47 33.59
N GLU A 257 -8.33 -0.21 33.65
CA GLU A 257 -7.88 -0.86 34.86
C GLU A 257 -7.52 0.15 35.97
N ARG A 258 -6.98 1.32 35.60
CA ARG A 258 -6.78 2.45 36.52
C ARG A 258 -8.09 3.01 37.07
N ALA A 259 -9.14 3.02 36.27
CA ALA A 259 -10.47 3.44 36.69
C ALA A 259 -11.07 2.53 37.74
N LYS A 260 -10.77 1.22 37.68
CA LYS A 260 -11.15 0.22 38.67
C LYS A 260 -10.34 0.32 39.98
N GLY A 261 -9.44 1.30 40.11
CA GLY A 261 -8.65 1.56 41.33
C GLY A 261 -7.35 0.74 41.47
N ARG A 262 -6.96 -0.01 40.40
CA ARG A 262 -5.74 -0.83 40.47
C ARG A 262 -4.48 0.01 40.51
N ALA A 263 -3.43 -0.50 41.12
CA ALA A 263 -2.11 0.15 41.17
C ALA A 263 -1.53 0.32 39.74
N PRO A 264 -0.77 1.40 39.45
CA PRO A 264 -0.27 1.69 38.11
C PRO A 264 0.51 0.55 37.46
N GLN A 265 1.39 -0.11 38.21
CA GLN A 265 2.19 -1.22 37.72
C GLN A 265 1.34 -2.47 37.40
N GLU A 266 0.32 -2.72 38.20
CA GLU A 266 -0.61 -3.83 38.02
C GLU A 266 -1.50 -3.57 36.80
N ALA A 267 -2.04 -2.34 36.67
CA ALA A 267 -2.82 -1.91 35.52
C ALA A 267 -2.05 -2.03 34.20
N ALA A 268 -0.74 -1.70 34.20
CA ALA A 268 0.11 -1.87 33.02
C ALA A 268 0.35 -3.36 32.69
N GLY A 269 0.53 -4.20 33.69
CA GLY A 269 0.63 -5.64 33.50
C GLY A 269 -0.65 -6.24 32.93
N LEU A 270 -1.82 -5.87 33.48
CA LEU A 270 -3.12 -6.34 32.98
C LEU A 270 -3.41 -5.84 31.57
N ALA A 271 -3.09 -4.58 31.26
CA ALA A 271 -3.24 -4.03 29.91
C ALA A 271 -2.39 -4.81 28.90
N ALA A 272 -1.11 -5.07 29.22
CA ALA A 272 -0.23 -5.87 28.37
C ALA A 272 -0.68 -7.35 28.28
N GLY A 273 -1.21 -7.93 29.38
CA GLY A 273 -1.67 -9.32 29.41
C GLY A 273 -2.96 -9.56 28.65
N THR A 274 -3.88 -8.58 28.61
CA THR A 274 -5.20 -8.70 27.94
C THR A 274 -5.19 -8.02 26.56
N ALA A 275 -5.15 -6.68 26.50
CA ALA A 275 -5.09 -5.96 25.21
C ALA A 275 -3.82 -6.31 24.42
N GLY A 276 -2.66 -6.50 25.09
CA GLY A 276 -1.45 -6.94 24.42
C GLY A 276 -1.55 -8.33 23.80
N SER A 277 -2.32 -9.26 24.39
CA SER A 277 -2.62 -10.54 23.74
C SER A 277 -3.39 -10.35 22.44
N ALA A 278 -4.42 -9.50 22.43
CA ALA A 278 -5.16 -9.16 21.23
C ALA A 278 -4.24 -8.51 20.17
N VAL A 279 -3.35 -7.58 20.57
CA VAL A 279 -2.35 -6.95 19.69
C VAL A 279 -1.41 -7.97 19.05
N VAL A 280 -0.96 -9.01 19.77
CA VAL A 280 -0.11 -10.06 19.20
C VAL A 280 -0.85 -10.85 18.14
N PHE A 281 -2.11 -11.24 18.40
CA PHE A 281 -2.92 -11.95 17.40
C PHE A 281 -3.23 -11.09 16.20
N ALA A 282 -3.59 -9.84 16.43
CA ALA A 282 -3.82 -8.83 15.44
C ALA A 282 -2.58 -8.63 14.55
N GLY A 283 -1.41 -8.38 15.16
CA GLY A 283 -0.17 -8.27 14.41
C GLY A 283 0.20 -9.53 13.63
N LEU A 284 -0.11 -10.72 14.16
CA LEU A 284 0.12 -11.98 13.45
C LEU A 284 -0.78 -12.11 12.22
N THR A 285 -2.04 -11.69 12.27
CA THR A 285 -2.93 -11.69 11.09
C THR A 285 -2.41 -10.77 10.01
N VAL A 286 -1.94 -9.57 10.37
CA VAL A 286 -1.34 -8.61 9.42
C VAL A 286 -0.07 -9.19 8.81
N VAL A 287 0.83 -9.75 9.62
CA VAL A 287 2.07 -10.38 9.13
C VAL A 287 1.78 -11.54 8.19
N ILE A 288 0.78 -12.39 8.49
CA ILE A 288 0.36 -13.49 7.61
C ILE A 288 -0.16 -12.94 6.27
N ALA A 289 -1.00 -11.92 6.29
CA ALA A 289 -1.55 -11.32 5.08
C ALA A 289 -0.47 -10.70 4.20
N LEU A 290 0.46 -9.96 4.79
CA LEU A 290 1.56 -9.32 4.08
C LEU A 290 2.60 -10.33 3.58
N ALA A 291 2.95 -11.34 4.37
CA ALA A 291 3.80 -12.45 3.93
C ALA A 291 3.12 -13.28 2.83
N GLY A 292 1.79 -13.37 2.85
CA GLY A 292 0.98 -14.02 1.82
C GLY A 292 1.13 -13.39 0.42
N LEU A 293 1.60 -12.14 0.32
CA LEU A 293 1.94 -11.50 -0.96
C LEU A 293 2.97 -12.32 -1.77
N SER A 294 3.78 -13.14 -1.10
CA SER A 294 4.71 -14.06 -1.76
C SER A 294 4.02 -15.11 -2.66
N VAL A 295 2.75 -15.41 -2.40
CA VAL A 295 1.95 -16.36 -3.20
C VAL A 295 1.71 -15.85 -4.63
N VAL A 296 1.72 -14.52 -4.80
CA VAL A 296 1.53 -13.88 -6.11
C VAL A 296 2.69 -14.19 -7.08
N GLY A 297 3.88 -14.52 -6.55
CA GLY A 297 5.05 -14.87 -7.36
C GLY A 297 5.68 -13.66 -8.06
N ILE A 298 5.43 -12.45 -7.56
CA ILE A 298 6.08 -11.21 -8.01
C ILE A 298 7.12 -10.83 -6.95
N PRO A 299 8.45 -10.84 -7.28
CA PRO A 299 9.51 -10.58 -6.31
C PRO A 299 9.36 -9.25 -5.58
N MET A 300 9.01 -8.19 -6.31
CA MET A 300 8.77 -6.86 -5.74
C MET A 300 7.67 -6.91 -4.65
N LEU A 301 6.52 -7.54 -4.92
CA LEU A 301 5.44 -7.69 -3.94
C LEU A 301 5.86 -8.49 -2.72
N THR A 302 6.67 -9.53 -2.92
CA THR A 302 7.22 -10.35 -1.83
C THR A 302 8.13 -9.50 -0.94
N LYS A 303 9.06 -8.75 -1.53
CA LYS A 303 9.97 -7.85 -0.82
C LYS A 303 9.20 -6.77 -0.05
N MET A 304 8.24 -6.11 -0.69
CA MET A 304 7.37 -5.08 -0.08
C MET A 304 6.53 -5.66 1.06
N GLY A 305 5.92 -6.82 0.84
CA GLY A 305 5.10 -7.49 1.86
C GLY A 305 5.92 -7.88 3.09
N LEU A 306 7.12 -8.43 2.91
CA LEU A 306 8.00 -8.82 4.02
C LEU A 306 8.53 -7.59 4.79
N ALA A 307 8.89 -6.50 4.09
CA ALA A 307 9.31 -5.26 4.72
C ALA A 307 8.18 -4.63 5.56
N ALA A 308 6.97 -4.57 5.01
CA ALA A 308 5.79 -4.10 5.73
C ALA A 308 5.43 -5.01 6.92
N ALA A 309 5.54 -6.33 6.76
CA ALA A 309 5.38 -7.29 7.86
C ALA A 309 6.42 -7.04 8.98
N GLY A 310 7.67 -6.74 8.62
CA GLY A 310 8.71 -6.34 9.57
C GLY A 310 8.34 -5.09 10.35
N ALA A 311 7.79 -4.06 9.68
CA ALA A 311 7.32 -2.83 10.34
C ALA A 311 6.18 -3.12 11.34
N VAL A 312 5.26 -4.02 11.00
CA VAL A 312 4.19 -4.45 11.92
C VAL A 312 4.76 -5.20 13.12
N VAL A 313 5.74 -6.07 12.93
CA VAL A 313 6.43 -6.76 14.04
C VAL A 313 7.08 -5.75 14.99
N VAL A 314 7.76 -4.73 14.47
CA VAL A 314 8.32 -3.63 15.28
C VAL A 314 7.23 -2.90 16.05
N ALA A 315 6.09 -2.57 15.41
CA ALA A 315 4.95 -1.92 16.05
C ALA A 315 4.38 -2.76 17.21
N VAL A 316 4.24 -4.08 17.05
CA VAL A 316 3.81 -5.01 18.11
C VAL A 316 4.80 -4.98 19.30
N PHE A 317 6.11 -5.08 19.05
CA PHE A 317 7.11 -5.03 20.11
C PHE A 317 7.09 -3.70 20.86
N ILE A 318 6.91 -2.58 20.16
CA ILE A 318 6.78 -1.26 20.76
C ILE A 318 5.52 -1.19 21.63
N ALA A 319 4.38 -1.67 21.15
CA ALA A 319 3.13 -1.68 21.91
C ALA A 319 3.23 -2.50 23.20
N LEU A 320 3.99 -3.61 23.18
CA LEU A 320 4.16 -4.50 24.34
C LEU A 320 5.25 -4.07 25.32
N THR A 321 6.21 -3.24 24.89
CA THR A 321 7.38 -2.89 25.71
C THR A 321 7.50 -1.37 25.92
N LEU A 322 7.59 -0.58 24.86
CA LEU A 322 7.79 0.88 24.97
C LEU A 322 6.56 1.58 25.52
N VAL A 323 5.35 1.19 25.09
CA VAL A 323 4.10 1.80 25.60
C VAL A 323 3.97 1.62 27.12
N PRO A 324 4.09 0.39 27.71
CA PRO A 324 4.11 0.23 29.16
C PRO A 324 5.24 0.99 29.86
N ALA A 325 6.43 1.09 29.25
CA ALA A 325 7.54 1.86 29.81
C ALA A 325 7.23 3.37 29.87
N VAL A 326 6.69 3.95 28.80
CA VAL A 326 6.30 5.36 28.73
C VAL A 326 5.17 5.66 29.71
N LEU A 327 4.19 4.77 29.87
CA LEU A 327 3.17 4.87 30.93
C LEU A 327 3.80 4.91 32.33
N GLY A 328 4.94 4.25 32.53
CA GLY A 328 5.68 4.29 33.77
C GLY A 328 6.27 5.65 34.13
N PHE A 329 6.59 6.51 33.13
CA PHE A 329 7.09 7.87 33.40
C PHE A 329 5.99 8.81 33.89
N TRP A 330 4.77 8.68 33.33
CA TRP A 330 3.64 9.56 33.65
C TRP A 330 2.36 8.75 33.96
N PRO A 331 2.33 7.94 35.02
CA PRO A 331 1.25 6.96 35.25
C PRO A 331 -0.14 7.60 35.45
N ASN A 332 -0.18 8.85 35.92
CA ASN A 332 -1.43 9.59 36.15
C ASN A 332 -1.73 10.61 35.05
N ALA A 333 -0.77 10.94 34.18
CA ALA A 333 -0.96 11.98 33.15
C ALA A 333 -1.95 11.54 32.08
N VAL A 334 -2.06 10.25 31.81
CA VAL A 334 -3.00 9.67 30.84
C VAL A 334 -4.46 9.62 31.31
N LEU A 335 -4.71 9.91 32.61
CA LEU A 335 -6.07 9.96 33.15
C LEU A 335 -6.75 11.30 32.85
N PRO A 336 -8.09 11.35 32.64
CA PRO A 336 -8.80 12.60 32.43
C PRO A 336 -8.66 13.56 33.63
N ARG A 337 -8.62 14.87 33.37
CA ARG A 337 -8.45 15.88 34.40
C ARG A 337 -9.48 15.77 35.54
N ARG A 338 -10.73 15.36 35.24
CA ARG A 338 -11.80 15.16 36.24
C ARG A 338 -11.51 13.98 37.18
N ALA A 339 -10.96 12.87 36.62
CA ALA A 339 -10.60 11.69 37.41
C ALA A 339 -9.39 11.92 38.31
N ARG A 340 -8.44 12.79 37.88
CA ARG A 340 -7.28 13.20 38.71
C ARG A 340 -7.70 13.98 39.96
N ARG A 341 -8.80 14.75 39.87
CA ARG A 341 -9.27 15.59 41.00
C ARG A 341 -10.16 14.83 41.99
N LYS A 342 -10.96 13.85 41.52
CA LYS A 342 -11.94 13.11 42.34
C LYS A 342 -11.45 11.76 42.86
N GLY A 343 -10.29 11.24 42.39
CA GLY A 343 -9.73 9.94 42.78
C GLY A 343 -10.59 8.72 42.36
N ARG A 344 -11.75 8.96 41.76
CA ARG A 344 -12.66 7.95 41.23
C ARG A 344 -13.18 8.39 39.87
N ILE A 345 -13.14 7.50 38.89
CA ILE A 345 -13.89 7.66 37.65
C ILE A 345 -15.29 7.10 37.96
N GLU A 346 -16.27 7.99 38.10
CA GLU A 346 -17.67 7.53 38.07
C GLU A 346 -17.89 6.91 36.67
N GLU A 347 -18.13 5.62 36.62
CA GLU A 347 -18.71 4.98 35.45
C GLU A 347 -20.05 5.66 35.19
N THR A 348 -20.05 6.66 34.28
CA THR A 348 -21.28 7.33 33.88
C THR A 348 -22.15 6.34 33.16
N ALA A 349 -23.19 5.94 33.85
CA ALA A 349 -24.47 5.44 33.37
C ALA A 349 -24.46 4.27 32.34
N ASP A 350 -25.32 3.35 32.53
CA ASP A 350 -25.72 2.19 31.73
C ASP A 350 -26.10 2.48 30.26
N SER A 351 -25.99 3.71 29.77
CA SER A 351 -26.33 4.09 28.40
C SER A 351 -25.30 5.02 27.76
N ASN A 352 -24.17 4.44 27.27
CA ASN A 352 -23.31 5.13 26.32
C ASN A 352 -23.85 5.00 24.87
N GLY A 353 -23.30 5.76 23.91
CA GLY A 353 -23.68 5.72 22.50
C GLY A 353 -23.60 4.31 21.89
N GLY A 354 -22.55 3.55 22.23
CA GLY A 354 -22.37 2.17 21.76
C GLY A 354 -23.47 1.24 22.25
N THR A 355 -23.88 1.33 23.52
CA THR A 355 -24.98 0.54 24.06
C THR A 355 -26.33 0.86 23.40
N ARG A 356 -26.58 2.16 23.13
CA ARG A 356 -27.81 2.58 22.41
C ARG A 356 -27.82 2.05 20.98
N TRP A 357 -26.69 2.13 20.30
CA TRP A 357 -26.54 1.60 18.96
C TRP A 357 -26.73 0.08 18.91
N ALA A 358 -26.06 -0.66 19.80
CA ALA A 358 -26.22 -2.10 19.90
C ALA A 358 -27.68 -2.50 20.11
N ARG A 359 -28.39 -1.85 21.04
CA ARG A 359 -29.85 -2.11 21.28
C ARG A 359 -30.71 -1.79 20.05
N PHE A 360 -30.35 -0.76 19.28
CA PHE A 360 -31.08 -0.45 18.03
C PHE A 360 -30.90 -1.58 17.01
N VAL A 361 -29.65 -2.05 16.78
CA VAL A 361 -29.34 -3.14 15.86
C VAL A 361 -30.00 -4.44 16.32
N LEU A 362 -29.92 -4.76 17.62
CA LEU A 362 -30.52 -5.98 18.20
C LEU A 362 -32.04 -6.01 18.13
N ARG A 363 -32.70 -4.83 18.14
CA ARG A 363 -34.15 -4.74 17.95
C ARG A 363 -34.61 -4.94 16.50
N ARG A 364 -33.72 -4.67 15.53
CA ARG A 364 -34.04 -4.73 14.09
C ARG A 364 -32.93 -5.41 13.30
N PRO A 365 -32.53 -6.66 13.66
CA PRO A 365 -31.32 -7.27 13.07
C PRO A 365 -31.46 -7.54 11.57
N VAL A 366 -32.62 -7.99 11.11
CA VAL A 366 -32.89 -8.33 9.70
C VAL A 366 -32.83 -7.07 8.79
N PRO A 367 -33.57 -5.98 9.09
CA PRO A 367 -33.45 -4.76 8.29
C PRO A 367 -32.03 -4.18 8.23
N VAL A 368 -31.31 -4.18 9.37
CA VAL A 368 -29.92 -3.65 9.44
C VAL A 368 -28.98 -4.52 8.61
N LEU A 369 -29.11 -5.86 8.72
CA LEU A 369 -28.32 -6.80 7.92
C LEU A 369 -28.58 -6.62 6.42
N LEU A 370 -29.85 -6.58 6.01
CA LEU A 370 -30.22 -6.41 4.61
C LEU A 370 -29.72 -5.07 4.05
N LEU A 371 -29.91 -3.97 4.78
CA LEU A 371 -29.44 -2.65 4.36
C LEU A 371 -27.92 -2.64 4.21
N GLY A 372 -27.19 -3.23 5.15
CA GLY A 372 -25.74 -3.33 5.10
C GLY A 372 -25.24 -4.17 3.92
N VAL A 373 -25.81 -5.36 3.73
CA VAL A 373 -25.41 -6.28 2.65
C VAL A 373 -25.79 -5.72 1.27
N VAL A 374 -27.01 -5.19 1.12
CA VAL A 374 -27.46 -4.59 -0.15
C VAL A 374 -26.66 -3.32 -0.45
N GLY A 375 -26.40 -2.47 0.54
CA GLY A 375 -25.62 -1.25 0.37
C GLY A 375 -24.18 -1.53 -0.06
N LEU A 376 -23.50 -2.44 0.64
CA LEU A 376 -22.12 -2.85 0.26
C LEU A 376 -22.13 -3.61 -1.09
N GLY A 377 -23.15 -4.46 -1.33
CA GLY A 377 -23.30 -5.17 -2.60
C GLY A 377 -23.45 -4.19 -3.78
N ALA A 378 -24.27 -3.16 -3.62
CA ALA A 378 -24.44 -2.12 -4.64
C ALA A 378 -23.12 -1.35 -4.92
N LEU A 379 -22.36 -1.04 -3.86
CA LEU A 379 -21.03 -0.43 -4.00
C LEU A 379 -20.00 -1.39 -4.63
N ALA A 380 -20.18 -2.68 -4.52
CA ALA A 380 -19.30 -3.69 -5.11
C ALA A 380 -19.59 -3.93 -6.61
N VAL A 381 -20.77 -3.58 -7.13
CA VAL A 381 -21.13 -3.81 -8.55
C VAL A 381 -20.11 -3.20 -9.53
N PRO A 382 -19.64 -1.95 -9.37
CA PRO A 382 -18.67 -1.36 -10.30
C PRO A 382 -17.34 -2.12 -10.39
N MET A 383 -16.96 -2.90 -9.37
CA MET A 383 -15.75 -3.76 -9.41
C MET A 383 -15.80 -4.77 -10.56
N THR A 384 -16.99 -5.15 -11.07
CA THR A 384 -17.10 -6.04 -12.23
C THR A 384 -16.58 -5.41 -13.53
N GLN A 385 -16.40 -4.10 -13.55
CA GLN A 385 -15.86 -3.33 -14.66
C GLN A 385 -14.40 -2.90 -14.41
N LEU A 386 -13.74 -3.47 -13.42
CA LEU A 386 -12.38 -3.15 -13.05
C LEU A 386 -11.42 -3.42 -14.22
N GLN A 387 -10.78 -2.39 -14.70
CA GLN A 387 -9.69 -2.46 -15.67
C GLN A 387 -8.37 -2.20 -14.93
N LEU A 388 -7.44 -3.15 -15.06
CA LEU A 388 -6.12 -3.05 -14.47
C LEU A 388 -5.13 -2.50 -15.48
N GLY A 389 -4.28 -1.58 -15.03
CA GLY A 389 -3.21 -0.99 -15.83
C GLY A 389 -2.18 -0.33 -14.94
N MET A 390 -1.16 0.24 -15.55
CA MET A 390 -0.22 1.11 -14.84
C MET A 390 -0.43 2.52 -15.38
N PRO A 391 -1.03 3.43 -14.59
CA PRO A 391 -1.17 4.83 -14.97
C PRO A 391 0.20 5.45 -15.23
N GLY A 392 0.37 6.09 -16.38
CA GLY A 392 1.58 6.82 -16.77
C GLY A 392 1.35 8.33 -16.77
N ASP A 393 2.07 9.04 -17.66
CA ASP A 393 1.96 10.50 -17.77
C ASP A 393 0.54 10.97 -18.17
N GLU A 394 -0.28 10.10 -18.78
CA GLU A 394 -1.69 10.39 -19.09
C GLU A 394 -2.58 10.59 -17.86
N ALA A 395 -2.18 10.06 -16.72
CA ALA A 395 -2.93 10.18 -15.46
C ALA A 395 -2.47 11.36 -14.59
N LYS A 396 -1.39 12.05 -14.98
CA LYS A 396 -0.88 13.22 -14.25
C LYS A 396 -1.81 14.44 -14.45
N ALA A 397 -1.69 15.42 -13.56
CA ALA A 397 -2.46 16.66 -13.66
C ALA A 397 -2.13 17.42 -14.94
N THR A 398 -3.14 18.06 -15.56
CA THR A 398 -2.98 18.83 -16.80
C THR A 398 -2.03 20.01 -16.70
N SER A 399 -1.74 20.45 -15.47
CA SER A 399 -0.77 21.50 -15.16
C SER A 399 0.68 21.04 -15.21
N THR A 400 0.94 19.72 -15.25
CA THR A 400 2.32 19.19 -15.27
C THR A 400 2.88 19.17 -16.69
N THR A 401 4.21 19.32 -16.79
CA THR A 401 4.90 19.30 -18.09
C THR A 401 4.84 17.91 -18.74
N GLU A 402 4.87 16.84 -17.95
CA GLU A 402 4.79 15.46 -18.43
C GLU A 402 3.46 15.18 -19.10
N ARG A 403 2.36 15.65 -18.49
CA ARG A 403 1.03 15.51 -19.08
C ARG A 403 0.93 16.30 -20.39
N ARG A 404 1.38 17.54 -20.41
CA ARG A 404 1.34 18.37 -21.62
C ARG A 404 2.23 17.80 -22.73
N ALA A 405 3.39 17.22 -22.38
CA ALA A 405 4.24 16.50 -23.32
C ALA A 405 3.53 15.27 -23.90
N TYR A 406 2.87 14.49 -23.03
CA TYR A 406 2.08 13.34 -23.47
C TYR A 406 0.97 13.73 -24.47
N ASP A 407 0.19 14.76 -24.14
CA ASP A 407 -0.89 15.24 -24.99
C ASP A 407 -0.34 15.78 -26.33
N ALA A 408 0.72 16.59 -26.32
CA ALA A 408 1.35 17.12 -27.52
C ALA A 408 1.89 16.01 -28.44
N LEU A 409 2.47 14.94 -27.88
CA LEU A 409 2.91 13.78 -28.65
C LEU A 409 1.74 12.98 -29.21
N ALA A 410 0.69 12.78 -28.43
CA ALA A 410 -0.52 12.08 -28.88
C ALA A 410 -1.21 12.81 -30.04
N ASP A 411 -1.31 14.13 -29.94
CA ASP A 411 -1.92 14.99 -30.99
C ASP A 411 -1.08 15.01 -32.26
N ALA A 412 0.24 15.09 -32.14
CA ALA A 412 1.15 15.25 -33.29
C ALA A 412 1.47 13.91 -33.99
N PHE A 413 1.57 12.81 -33.24
CA PHE A 413 2.05 11.52 -33.77
C PHE A 413 1.04 10.38 -33.61
N GLY A 414 -0.08 10.63 -32.94
CA GLY A 414 -1.12 9.66 -32.63
C GLY A 414 -0.98 9.05 -31.22
N PRO A 415 -2.11 8.59 -30.62
CA PRO A 415 -2.15 8.19 -29.20
C PRO A 415 -1.24 7.01 -28.86
N GLY A 416 -1.01 6.08 -29.80
CA GLY A 416 -0.13 4.92 -29.58
C GLY A 416 1.35 5.26 -29.54
N PHE A 417 1.72 6.47 -29.97
CA PHE A 417 3.12 6.92 -29.96
C PHE A 417 3.72 7.01 -28.55
N ASN A 418 2.88 7.25 -27.54
CA ASN A 418 3.29 7.31 -26.15
C ASN A 418 3.61 5.94 -25.52
N GLY A 419 3.22 4.85 -26.17
CA GLY A 419 3.47 3.50 -25.69
C GLY A 419 3.84 2.52 -26.80
N PRO A 420 4.97 2.75 -27.50
CA PRO A 420 5.40 1.82 -28.52
C PRO A 420 5.76 0.45 -27.92
N LEU A 421 5.45 -0.61 -28.67
CA LEU A 421 5.91 -1.95 -28.38
C LEU A 421 7.32 -2.13 -28.91
N THR A 422 8.12 -2.94 -28.22
CA THR A 422 9.45 -3.36 -28.68
C THR A 422 9.40 -4.82 -29.04
N VAL A 423 9.80 -5.17 -30.25
CA VAL A 423 9.89 -6.54 -30.72
C VAL A 423 11.34 -6.93 -30.84
N VAL A 424 11.71 -8.03 -30.17
CA VAL A 424 13.04 -8.63 -30.23
C VAL A 424 12.94 -9.90 -31.04
N VAL A 425 13.67 -9.99 -32.14
CA VAL A 425 13.70 -11.17 -33.02
C VAL A 425 15.03 -11.90 -32.84
N ASP A 426 14.98 -13.16 -32.45
CA ASP A 426 16.16 -14.05 -32.38
C ASP A 426 16.15 -14.99 -33.59
N ALA A 427 17.04 -14.73 -34.50
CA ALA A 427 17.29 -15.51 -35.70
C ALA A 427 18.60 -16.30 -35.61
N LYS A 428 19.09 -16.59 -34.37
CA LYS A 428 20.32 -17.30 -34.15
C LYS A 428 20.25 -18.72 -34.72
N GLY A 429 21.19 -19.02 -35.63
CA GLY A 429 21.24 -20.30 -36.30
C GLY A 429 20.50 -20.33 -37.65
N ASP A 430 19.81 -19.28 -38.04
CA ASP A 430 19.24 -19.16 -39.37
C ASP A 430 20.33 -18.69 -40.37
N SER A 431 20.27 -19.27 -41.54
CA SER A 431 21.17 -18.97 -42.67
C SER A 431 20.86 -17.58 -43.29
N ASP A 432 19.64 -17.08 -43.16
CA ASP A 432 19.18 -15.79 -43.63
C ASP A 432 18.48 -14.98 -42.52
N ALA A 433 19.21 -14.66 -41.45
CA ALA A 433 18.69 -13.90 -40.32
C ALA A 433 18.06 -12.58 -40.73
N LYS A 434 18.60 -11.88 -41.74
CA LYS A 434 18.04 -10.62 -42.24
C LYS A 434 16.71 -10.83 -42.94
N GLY A 435 16.58 -11.86 -43.76
CA GLY A 435 15.33 -12.21 -44.42
C GLY A 435 14.26 -12.60 -43.40
N ALA A 436 14.59 -13.40 -42.42
CA ALA A 436 13.69 -13.77 -41.32
C ALA A 436 13.19 -12.56 -40.56
N VAL A 437 14.07 -11.65 -40.14
CA VAL A 437 13.71 -10.39 -39.46
C VAL A 437 12.81 -9.50 -40.31
N THR A 438 13.08 -9.41 -41.62
CA THR A 438 12.25 -8.64 -42.56
C THR A 438 10.84 -9.21 -42.63
N THR A 439 10.70 -10.54 -42.76
CA THR A 439 9.41 -11.21 -42.82
C THR A 439 8.61 -11.00 -41.52
N VAL A 440 9.25 -11.13 -40.35
CA VAL A 440 8.61 -10.83 -39.05
C VAL A 440 8.12 -9.38 -38.99
N SER A 441 8.98 -8.45 -39.38
CA SER A 441 8.65 -7.01 -39.38
C SER A 441 7.49 -6.68 -40.32
N GLU A 442 7.46 -7.24 -41.53
CA GLU A 442 6.39 -7.02 -42.53
C GLU A 442 5.05 -7.61 -42.07
N LYS A 443 5.07 -8.82 -41.47
CA LYS A 443 3.86 -9.42 -40.89
C LYS A 443 3.27 -8.53 -39.80
N ILE A 444 4.10 -8.12 -38.85
CA ILE A 444 3.65 -7.26 -37.77
C ILE A 444 3.15 -5.90 -38.32
N ALA A 445 3.82 -5.33 -39.32
CA ALA A 445 3.36 -4.11 -39.97
C ALA A 445 2.00 -4.27 -40.66
N GLY A 446 1.66 -5.48 -41.10
CA GLY A 446 0.36 -5.81 -41.70
C GLY A 446 -0.74 -6.11 -40.69
N THR A 447 -0.45 -6.22 -39.41
CA THR A 447 -1.43 -6.52 -38.37
C THR A 447 -2.34 -5.32 -38.12
N GLU A 448 -3.65 -5.57 -38.05
CA GLU A 448 -4.64 -4.51 -37.80
C GLU A 448 -4.36 -3.85 -36.43
N GLY A 449 -4.31 -2.52 -36.40
CA GLY A 449 -3.98 -1.76 -35.19
C GLY A 449 -2.53 -1.31 -35.10
N VAL A 450 -1.66 -1.70 -36.04
CA VAL A 450 -0.29 -1.18 -36.18
C VAL A 450 -0.27 0.02 -37.11
N VAL A 451 0.30 1.14 -36.66
CA VAL A 451 0.44 2.39 -37.46
C VAL A 451 1.78 2.40 -38.17
N SER A 452 2.83 1.99 -37.52
CA SER A 452 4.19 1.99 -38.11
C SER A 452 5.10 1.01 -37.36
N VAL A 453 6.08 0.51 -38.09
CA VAL A 453 7.19 -0.31 -37.60
C VAL A 453 8.49 0.39 -37.93
N SER A 454 9.39 0.53 -36.95
CA SER A 454 10.71 1.15 -37.16
C SER A 454 11.64 0.20 -37.93
N PRO A 455 12.68 0.72 -38.60
CA PRO A 455 13.75 -0.12 -39.14
C PRO A 455 14.37 -1.01 -38.06
N ALA A 456 14.62 -2.29 -38.40
CA ALA A 456 15.25 -3.24 -37.50
C ALA A 456 16.72 -2.88 -37.26
N ARG A 457 17.14 -2.87 -35.99
CA ARG A 457 18.51 -2.68 -35.56
C ARG A 457 19.09 -4.02 -35.14
N PHE A 458 20.11 -4.48 -35.84
CA PHE A 458 20.79 -5.73 -35.56
C PHE A 458 21.87 -5.56 -34.48
N ASN A 459 22.12 -6.63 -33.72
CA ASN A 459 23.28 -6.75 -32.86
C ASN A 459 24.57 -6.89 -33.68
N GLU A 460 25.74 -6.88 -32.99
CA GLU A 460 27.03 -7.02 -33.66
C GLU A 460 27.20 -8.35 -34.41
N ALA A 461 26.59 -9.43 -33.92
CA ALA A 461 26.60 -10.73 -34.53
C ALA A 461 25.69 -10.83 -35.79
N GLY A 462 24.74 -9.92 -35.94
CA GLY A 462 23.80 -9.87 -37.06
C GLY A 462 22.72 -10.97 -37.00
N ASP A 463 22.56 -11.64 -35.87
CA ASP A 463 21.65 -12.76 -35.63
C ASP A 463 20.45 -12.41 -34.77
N THR A 464 20.43 -11.26 -34.14
CA THR A 464 19.33 -10.76 -33.32
C THR A 464 19.01 -9.32 -33.72
N ALA A 465 17.73 -8.98 -33.80
CA ALA A 465 17.29 -7.64 -34.17
C ALA A 465 16.21 -7.11 -33.23
N VAL A 466 16.18 -5.78 -33.07
CA VAL A 466 15.16 -5.07 -32.31
C VAL A 466 14.53 -3.99 -33.17
N PHE A 467 13.20 -3.89 -33.12
CA PHE A 467 12.46 -2.81 -33.76
C PHE A 467 11.26 -2.39 -32.90
N SER A 468 10.79 -1.16 -33.12
CA SER A 468 9.66 -0.58 -32.41
C SER A 468 8.40 -0.66 -33.27
N VAL A 469 7.27 -0.94 -32.63
CA VAL A 469 5.94 -0.99 -33.25
C VAL A 469 5.05 0.03 -32.56
N VAL A 470 4.46 0.95 -33.33
CA VAL A 470 3.56 1.97 -32.81
C VAL A 470 2.11 1.51 -33.00
N PRO A 471 1.36 1.29 -31.92
CA PRO A 471 -0.07 0.98 -31.98
C PRO A 471 -0.90 2.17 -32.49
N SER A 472 -2.11 1.91 -32.94
CA SER A 472 -3.08 2.95 -33.32
C SER A 472 -3.83 3.56 -32.14
N THR A 473 -3.76 2.92 -30.98
CA THR A 473 -4.47 3.28 -29.75
C THR A 473 -3.51 3.54 -28.59
N ALA A 474 -4.01 4.25 -27.58
CA ALA A 474 -3.20 4.59 -26.39
C ALA A 474 -2.71 3.34 -25.63
N PRO A 475 -1.61 3.43 -24.86
CA PRO A 475 -1.03 2.31 -24.12
C PRO A 475 -1.99 1.56 -23.20
N THR A 476 -2.95 2.29 -22.61
CA THR A 476 -3.95 1.78 -21.67
C THR A 476 -5.26 1.34 -22.29
N ASP A 477 -5.40 1.44 -23.64
CA ASP A 477 -6.61 1.01 -24.35
C ASP A 477 -6.66 -0.52 -24.46
N GLU A 478 -7.85 -1.12 -24.27
CA GLU A 478 -8.04 -2.58 -24.44
C GLU A 478 -7.64 -3.06 -25.84
N ARG A 479 -7.86 -2.25 -26.88
CA ARG A 479 -7.42 -2.58 -28.23
C ARG A 479 -5.92 -2.71 -28.37
N THR A 480 -5.12 -1.99 -27.58
CA THR A 480 -3.68 -2.18 -27.53
C THR A 480 -3.31 -3.52 -26.87
N LYS A 481 -4.05 -3.94 -25.84
CA LYS A 481 -3.91 -5.26 -25.23
C LYS A 481 -4.25 -6.38 -26.22
N ASP A 482 -5.35 -6.23 -26.96
CA ASP A 482 -5.77 -7.18 -27.99
C ASP A 482 -4.73 -7.27 -29.12
N LEU A 483 -4.15 -6.14 -29.54
CA LEU A 483 -3.07 -6.08 -30.52
C LEU A 483 -1.84 -6.87 -30.05
N VAL A 484 -1.37 -6.67 -28.79
CA VAL A 484 -0.25 -7.42 -28.22
C VAL A 484 -0.54 -8.93 -28.23
N THR A 485 -1.76 -9.32 -27.82
CA THR A 485 -2.21 -10.71 -27.84
C THR A 485 -2.22 -11.30 -29.25
N THR A 486 -2.69 -10.53 -30.25
CA THR A 486 -2.74 -10.91 -31.66
C THR A 486 -1.33 -11.14 -32.21
N ILE A 487 -0.41 -10.17 -32.03
CA ILE A 487 0.97 -10.28 -32.48
C ILE A 487 1.65 -11.54 -31.88
N ARG A 488 1.46 -11.76 -30.59
CA ARG A 488 1.99 -12.95 -29.90
C ARG A 488 1.38 -14.25 -30.40
N GLY A 489 0.10 -14.22 -30.76
CA GLY A 489 -0.61 -15.37 -31.33
C GLY A 489 -0.10 -15.78 -32.71
N GLU A 490 0.50 -14.88 -33.49
CA GLU A 490 1.09 -15.16 -34.79
C GLU A 490 2.49 -15.80 -34.71
N ARG A 491 3.13 -15.82 -33.53
CA ARG A 491 4.48 -16.34 -33.34
C ARG A 491 4.67 -17.77 -33.87
N PRO A 492 3.85 -18.79 -33.49
CA PRO A 492 4.09 -20.15 -33.90
C PRO A 492 4.07 -20.33 -35.43
N ALA A 493 3.19 -19.59 -36.13
CA ALA A 493 3.13 -19.63 -37.58
C ALA A 493 4.35 -18.93 -38.22
N THR A 494 4.80 -17.84 -37.64
CA THR A 494 5.95 -17.07 -38.13
C THR A 494 7.26 -17.82 -37.87
N GLU A 495 7.41 -18.46 -36.72
CA GLU A 495 8.56 -19.35 -36.42
C GLU A 495 8.63 -20.53 -37.38
N ALA A 496 7.50 -21.16 -37.69
CA ALA A 496 7.46 -22.27 -38.63
C ALA A 496 7.85 -21.86 -40.07
N GLU A 497 7.61 -20.61 -40.45
CA GLU A 497 7.92 -20.06 -41.77
C GLU A 497 9.37 -19.57 -41.88
N THR A 498 9.85 -18.87 -40.82
CA THR A 498 11.13 -18.14 -40.89
C THR A 498 12.25 -18.83 -40.13
N GLY A 499 11.98 -19.79 -39.26
CA GLY A 499 12.97 -20.36 -38.35
C GLY A 499 13.39 -19.43 -37.19
N ALA A 500 12.97 -18.17 -37.20
CA ALA A 500 13.28 -17.18 -36.18
C ALA A 500 12.14 -17.03 -35.18
N THR A 501 12.47 -16.93 -33.91
CA THR A 501 11.48 -16.61 -32.87
C THR A 501 11.46 -15.11 -32.59
N PHE A 502 10.36 -14.59 -32.06
CA PHE A 502 10.29 -13.21 -31.61
C PHE A 502 9.51 -13.09 -30.30
N GLU A 503 9.88 -12.10 -29.52
CA GLU A 503 9.23 -11.74 -28.26
C GLU A 503 8.81 -10.26 -28.29
N VAL A 504 7.67 -9.96 -27.61
CA VAL A 504 7.13 -8.61 -27.53
C VAL A 504 7.32 -8.05 -26.15
N THR A 505 8.00 -6.91 -26.05
CA THR A 505 8.28 -6.20 -24.80
C THR A 505 8.04 -4.68 -24.96
N GLY A 506 8.64 -3.87 -24.13
CA GLY A 506 8.40 -2.44 -23.97
C GLY A 506 7.45 -2.18 -22.81
N THR A 507 7.42 -0.93 -22.32
CA THR A 507 6.64 -0.54 -21.13
C THR A 507 5.17 -0.95 -21.24
N THR A 508 4.56 -0.77 -22.42
CA THR A 508 3.16 -1.14 -22.67
C THR A 508 2.91 -2.64 -22.53
N ALA A 509 3.71 -3.47 -23.20
CA ALA A 509 3.57 -4.93 -23.13
C ALA A 509 3.86 -5.46 -21.72
N MET A 510 4.85 -4.89 -21.03
CA MET A 510 5.18 -5.23 -19.64
C MET A 510 4.01 -4.90 -18.71
N ASN A 511 3.39 -3.73 -18.83
CA ASN A 511 2.24 -3.35 -18.01
C ASN A 511 1.03 -4.26 -18.24
N ILE A 512 0.80 -4.72 -19.48
CA ILE A 512 -0.22 -5.71 -19.81
C ILE A 512 0.06 -7.04 -19.12
N ASP A 513 1.29 -7.55 -19.23
CA ASP A 513 1.69 -8.81 -18.61
C ASP A 513 1.60 -8.77 -17.08
N ILE A 514 1.94 -7.63 -16.47
CA ILE A 514 1.77 -7.38 -15.04
C ILE A 514 0.30 -7.46 -14.65
N ALA A 515 -0.56 -6.77 -15.38
CA ALA A 515 -2.00 -6.76 -15.11
C ALA A 515 -2.59 -8.17 -15.19
N ASP A 516 -2.23 -8.94 -16.22
CA ASP A 516 -2.70 -10.31 -16.41
C ASP A 516 -2.18 -11.25 -15.30
N LYS A 517 -0.91 -11.15 -14.93
CA LYS A 517 -0.32 -11.95 -13.83
C LYS A 517 -0.96 -11.63 -12.49
N VAL A 518 -1.20 -10.37 -12.21
CA VAL A 518 -1.88 -9.91 -10.98
C VAL A 518 -3.32 -10.40 -10.95
N GLN A 519 -4.05 -10.27 -12.05
CA GLN A 519 -5.42 -10.74 -12.16
C GLN A 519 -5.51 -12.26 -11.93
N ALA A 520 -4.62 -13.03 -12.53
CA ALA A 520 -4.55 -14.48 -12.34
C ALA A 520 -4.20 -14.87 -10.88
N ALA A 521 -3.37 -14.07 -10.20
CA ALA A 521 -2.94 -14.34 -8.84
C ALA A 521 -3.95 -13.89 -7.76
N LEU A 522 -4.90 -13.02 -8.08
CA LEU A 522 -5.81 -12.42 -7.11
C LEU A 522 -6.66 -13.47 -6.38
N VAL A 523 -7.25 -14.42 -7.11
CA VAL A 523 -8.09 -15.47 -6.53
C VAL A 523 -7.28 -16.45 -5.66
N PRO A 524 -6.16 -17.04 -6.12
CA PRO A 524 -5.28 -17.84 -5.27
C PRO A 524 -4.83 -17.11 -4.00
N TYR A 525 -4.45 -15.85 -4.11
CA TYR A 525 -4.05 -15.03 -2.98
C TYR A 525 -5.18 -14.86 -1.95
N LEU A 526 -6.38 -14.50 -2.42
CA LEU A 526 -7.57 -14.40 -1.56
C LEU A 526 -7.87 -15.71 -0.82
N VAL A 527 -7.81 -16.83 -1.51
CA VAL A 527 -8.07 -18.15 -0.91
C VAL A 527 -7.06 -18.46 0.20
N VAL A 528 -5.77 -18.19 -0.03
CA VAL A 528 -4.72 -18.44 0.95
C VAL A 528 -4.89 -17.51 2.17
N VAL A 529 -5.02 -16.19 1.95
CA VAL A 529 -5.11 -15.21 3.03
C VAL A 529 -6.37 -15.42 3.87
N VAL A 530 -7.52 -15.53 3.22
CA VAL A 530 -8.80 -15.76 3.91
C VAL A 530 -8.83 -17.12 4.59
N GLY A 531 -8.28 -18.17 3.94
CA GLY A 531 -8.19 -19.52 4.51
C GLY A 531 -7.34 -19.56 5.79
N LEU A 532 -6.14 -18.97 5.76
CA LEU A 532 -5.27 -18.90 6.94
C LEU A 532 -5.93 -18.11 8.08
N ALA A 533 -6.63 -17.05 7.76
CA ALA A 533 -7.37 -16.27 8.75
C ALA A 533 -8.52 -17.04 9.38
N VAL A 534 -9.32 -17.72 8.58
CA VAL A 534 -10.39 -18.57 9.09
C VAL A 534 -9.83 -19.60 10.06
N VAL A 535 -8.68 -20.22 9.72
CA VAL A 535 -7.98 -21.16 10.62
C VAL A 535 -7.53 -20.48 11.90
N LEU A 536 -6.90 -19.30 11.81
CA LEU A 536 -6.44 -18.56 12.98
C LEU A 536 -7.60 -18.14 13.89
N LEU A 537 -8.67 -17.57 13.32
CA LEU A 537 -9.85 -17.15 14.08
C LEU A 537 -10.60 -18.36 14.67
N LEU A 538 -10.58 -19.52 13.99
CA LEU A 538 -11.14 -20.76 14.51
C LEU A 538 -10.41 -21.19 15.79
N VAL A 539 -9.09 -21.10 15.81
CA VAL A 539 -8.25 -21.38 16.99
C VAL A 539 -8.55 -20.40 18.12
N VAL A 540 -8.66 -19.10 17.80
CA VAL A 540 -8.90 -18.04 18.78
C VAL A 540 -10.31 -18.11 19.38
N PHE A 541 -11.33 -18.14 18.54
CA PHE A 541 -12.71 -18.06 19.00
C PHE A 541 -13.37 -19.42 19.30
N ARG A 542 -12.73 -20.53 18.94
CA ARG A 542 -13.31 -21.88 19.11
C ARG A 542 -14.78 -21.94 18.65
N SER A 543 -15.05 -21.37 17.49
CA SER A 543 -16.34 -21.30 16.81
C SER A 543 -16.12 -21.44 15.31
N LEU A 544 -17.03 -22.12 14.62
CA LEU A 544 -16.97 -22.24 13.16
C LEU A 544 -17.65 -21.06 12.46
N LEU A 545 -18.74 -20.54 13.04
CA LEU A 545 -19.57 -19.52 12.40
C LEU A 545 -18.95 -18.10 12.52
N VAL A 546 -18.20 -17.82 13.59
CA VAL A 546 -17.57 -16.52 13.78
C VAL A 546 -16.47 -16.26 12.72
N PRO A 547 -15.52 -17.15 12.44
CA PRO A 547 -14.58 -16.98 11.35
C PRO A 547 -15.24 -16.86 9.97
N LEU A 548 -16.26 -17.67 9.70
CA LEU A 548 -16.94 -17.66 8.40
C LEU A 548 -17.66 -16.32 8.14
N LYS A 549 -18.38 -15.79 9.15
CA LYS A 549 -18.99 -14.46 9.04
C LYS A 549 -17.96 -13.33 8.89
N ALA A 550 -16.81 -13.46 9.58
CA ALA A 550 -15.73 -12.49 9.50
C ALA A 550 -15.13 -12.46 8.08
N ALA A 551 -14.88 -13.64 7.50
CA ALA A 551 -14.42 -13.78 6.12
C ALA A 551 -15.42 -13.19 5.11
N ALA A 552 -16.71 -13.50 5.25
CA ALA A 552 -17.74 -12.95 4.37
C ALA A 552 -17.88 -11.43 4.48
N GLY A 553 -17.84 -10.89 5.70
CA GLY A 553 -17.86 -9.44 5.93
C GLY A 553 -16.63 -8.73 5.35
N PHE A 554 -15.45 -9.31 5.52
CA PHE A 554 -14.22 -8.82 4.93
C PHE A 554 -14.29 -8.78 3.40
N LEU A 555 -14.67 -9.90 2.77
CA LEU A 555 -14.78 -9.95 1.31
C LEU A 555 -15.75 -8.89 0.79
N LEU A 556 -16.91 -8.73 1.46
CA LEU A 556 -17.89 -7.74 1.06
C LEU A 556 -17.37 -6.30 1.19
N SER A 557 -16.61 -5.98 2.25
CA SER A 557 -16.03 -4.64 2.44
C SER A 557 -14.93 -4.35 1.42
N VAL A 558 -14.09 -5.32 1.09
CA VAL A 558 -13.04 -5.17 0.07
C VAL A 558 -13.62 -4.98 -1.32
N LEU A 559 -14.61 -5.81 -1.70
CA LEU A 559 -15.28 -5.66 -2.99
C LEU A 559 -15.98 -4.30 -3.13
N ALA A 560 -16.63 -3.85 -2.05
CA ALA A 560 -17.27 -2.53 -2.02
C ALA A 560 -16.24 -1.38 -2.12
N SER A 561 -15.09 -1.52 -1.46
CA SER A 561 -14.01 -0.53 -1.56
C SER A 561 -13.38 -0.49 -2.95
N LEU A 562 -13.12 -1.65 -3.57
CA LEU A 562 -12.65 -1.71 -4.96
C LEU A 562 -13.68 -1.10 -5.91
N GLY A 563 -14.97 -1.37 -5.68
CA GLY A 563 -16.04 -0.73 -6.45
C GLY A 563 -16.04 0.79 -6.29
N ALA A 564 -15.83 1.31 -5.07
CA ALA A 564 -15.71 2.75 -4.84
C ALA A 564 -14.49 3.36 -5.57
N VAL A 565 -13.36 2.65 -5.59
CA VAL A 565 -12.18 3.07 -6.34
C VAL A 565 -12.48 3.14 -7.85
N VAL A 566 -13.15 2.12 -8.41
CA VAL A 566 -13.56 2.12 -9.82
C VAL A 566 -14.48 3.30 -10.13
N VAL A 567 -15.48 3.57 -9.28
CA VAL A 567 -16.41 4.70 -9.45
C VAL A 567 -15.68 6.04 -9.53
N VAL A 568 -14.69 6.24 -8.69
CA VAL A 568 -13.99 7.52 -8.59
C VAL A 568 -12.88 7.64 -9.64
N PHE A 569 -11.97 6.68 -9.71
CA PHE A 569 -10.73 6.80 -10.50
C PHE A 569 -10.88 6.31 -11.94
N GLN A 570 -11.79 5.37 -12.19
CA GLN A 570 -12.00 4.86 -13.55
C GLN A 570 -13.22 5.50 -14.22
N GLN A 571 -14.35 5.67 -13.48
CA GLN A 571 -15.58 6.25 -14.03
C GLN A 571 -15.70 7.76 -13.80
N GLY A 572 -14.87 8.37 -12.95
CA GLY A 572 -14.80 9.81 -12.70
C GLY A 572 -15.88 10.40 -11.80
N HIS A 573 -16.74 9.57 -11.20
CA HIS A 573 -17.79 10.08 -10.33
C HIS A 573 -17.22 10.57 -8.99
N GLY A 574 -17.26 11.90 -8.79
CA GLY A 574 -16.68 12.53 -7.59
C GLY A 574 -15.16 12.73 -7.65
N ALA A 575 -14.52 12.47 -8.76
CA ALA A 575 -13.09 12.65 -9.01
C ALA A 575 -12.61 14.07 -8.69
N GLU A 576 -13.37 15.10 -9.10
CA GLU A 576 -13.08 16.52 -8.86
C GLU A 576 -12.96 16.84 -7.36
N LEU A 577 -13.78 16.21 -6.50
CA LEU A 577 -13.75 16.44 -5.04
C LEU A 577 -12.44 15.96 -4.41
N LEU A 578 -11.77 15.01 -5.05
CA LEU A 578 -10.51 14.41 -4.61
C LEU A 578 -9.30 14.97 -5.36
N GLY A 579 -9.51 15.96 -6.23
CA GLY A 579 -8.46 16.51 -7.08
C GLY A 579 -7.88 15.46 -8.05
N VAL A 580 -8.74 14.56 -8.55
CA VAL A 580 -8.40 13.62 -9.63
C VAL A 580 -8.85 14.25 -10.93
N GLU A 581 -7.91 14.79 -11.70
CA GLU A 581 -8.20 15.50 -12.94
C GLU A 581 -8.43 14.55 -14.12
N GLN A 582 -7.80 13.38 -14.07
CA GLN A 582 -7.86 12.39 -15.14
C GLN A 582 -8.28 11.03 -14.61
N THR A 583 -9.20 10.40 -15.34
CA THR A 583 -9.63 9.02 -15.07
C THR A 583 -8.80 8.05 -15.91
N GLY A 584 -8.58 6.85 -15.37
CA GLY A 584 -7.80 5.83 -16.06
C GLY A 584 -7.99 4.45 -15.44
N PRO A 585 -7.24 3.46 -15.92
CA PRO A 585 -7.26 2.13 -15.32
C PRO A 585 -6.78 2.17 -13.87
N ILE A 586 -7.24 1.23 -13.09
CA ILE A 586 -6.80 1.08 -11.70
C ILE A 586 -5.42 0.44 -11.70
N MET A 587 -4.50 0.99 -10.89
CA MET A 587 -3.14 0.45 -10.72
C MET A 587 -3.19 -1.06 -10.49
N SER A 588 -2.47 -1.83 -11.33
CA SER A 588 -2.55 -3.29 -11.35
C SER A 588 -2.29 -3.94 -10.00
N LEU A 589 -1.36 -3.42 -9.21
CA LEU A 589 -1.01 -3.96 -7.89
C LEU A 589 -1.99 -3.59 -6.79
N MET A 590 -2.85 -2.59 -7.00
CA MET A 590 -3.72 -2.00 -5.99
C MET A 590 -4.70 -3.02 -5.36
N PRO A 591 -5.40 -3.90 -6.10
CA PRO A 591 -6.31 -4.87 -5.50
C PRO A 591 -5.61 -5.83 -4.53
N ILE A 592 -4.40 -6.27 -4.85
CA ILE A 592 -3.61 -7.16 -4.00
C ILE A 592 -3.17 -6.45 -2.72
N PHE A 593 -2.67 -5.22 -2.82
CA PHE A 593 -2.33 -4.41 -1.65
C PHE A 593 -3.55 -4.14 -0.77
N LEU A 594 -4.66 -3.74 -1.38
CA LEU A 594 -5.89 -3.47 -0.66
C LEU A 594 -6.35 -4.71 0.13
N VAL A 595 -6.40 -5.88 -0.52
CA VAL A 595 -6.75 -7.13 0.14
C VAL A 595 -5.83 -7.43 1.32
N GLY A 596 -4.51 -7.37 1.12
CA GLY A 596 -3.53 -7.73 2.14
C GLY A 596 -3.57 -6.80 3.36
N ILE A 597 -3.57 -5.50 3.11
CA ILE A 597 -3.55 -4.48 4.16
C ILE A 597 -4.89 -4.44 4.91
N VAL A 598 -6.00 -4.34 4.17
CA VAL A 598 -7.34 -4.27 4.77
C VAL A 598 -7.67 -5.54 5.54
N PHE A 599 -7.22 -6.71 5.02
CA PHE A 599 -7.41 -7.96 5.74
C PHE A 599 -6.78 -7.92 7.14
N GLY A 600 -5.51 -7.51 7.21
CA GLY A 600 -4.81 -7.37 8.48
C GLY A 600 -5.54 -6.45 9.45
N LEU A 601 -5.85 -5.23 8.98
CA LEU A 601 -6.51 -4.20 9.78
C LEU A 601 -7.94 -4.58 10.18
N ALA A 602 -8.69 -5.23 9.28
CA ALA A 602 -10.03 -5.67 9.56
C ALA A 602 -10.07 -6.78 10.62
N MET A 603 -9.14 -7.73 10.59
CA MET A 603 -9.11 -8.82 11.57
C MET A 603 -8.80 -8.33 12.98
N ASP A 604 -8.03 -7.27 13.15
CA ASP A 604 -7.69 -6.67 14.44
C ASP A 604 -8.94 -6.25 15.22
N TYR A 605 -9.84 -5.54 14.58
CA TYR A 605 -11.10 -5.09 15.20
C TYR A 605 -12.08 -6.25 15.44
N GLU A 606 -12.09 -7.26 14.58
CA GLU A 606 -12.88 -8.47 14.78
C GLU A 606 -12.44 -9.18 16.06
N VAL A 607 -11.14 -9.41 16.20
CA VAL A 607 -10.58 -10.06 17.38
C VAL A 607 -10.91 -9.27 18.63
N PHE A 608 -10.73 -7.94 18.60
CA PHE A 608 -10.97 -7.10 19.78
C PHE A 608 -12.44 -7.02 20.19
N LEU A 609 -13.37 -6.84 19.23
CA LEU A 609 -14.79 -6.70 19.50
C LEU A 609 -15.41 -8.04 19.92
N VAL A 610 -15.10 -9.10 19.17
CA VAL A 610 -15.72 -10.42 19.38
C VAL A 610 -15.15 -11.14 20.61
N SER A 611 -13.86 -10.91 20.96
CA SER A 611 -13.28 -11.44 22.23
C SER A 611 -14.05 -10.92 23.43
N ARG A 612 -14.43 -9.64 23.44
CA ARG A 612 -15.23 -9.07 24.54
C ARG A 612 -16.63 -9.63 24.62
N MET A 613 -17.26 -9.89 23.47
CA MET A 613 -18.57 -10.52 23.45
C MET A 613 -18.49 -11.97 23.94
N ARG A 614 -17.43 -12.69 23.55
CA ARG A 614 -17.20 -14.04 24.00
C ARG A 614 -16.89 -14.12 25.48
N GLU A 615 -16.06 -13.21 26.01
CA GLU A 615 -15.77 -13.09 27.46
C GLU A 615 -17.06 -12.98 28.25
N ALA A 616 -17.97 -12.07 27.85
CA ALA A 616 -19.28 -11.89 28.49
C ALA A 616 -20.16 -13.15 28.41
N TYR A 617 -20.20 -13.80 27.23
CA TYR A 617 -20.99 -15.03 27.02
C TYR A 617 -20.47 -16.20 27.88
N VAL A 618 -19.15 -16.40 27.96
CA VAL A 618 -18.55 -17.47 28.78
C VAL A 618 -18.80 -17.23 30.29
N HIS A 619 -18.91 -15.96 30.70
CA HIS A 619 -19.25 -15.61 32.08
C HIS A 619 -20.78 -15.70 32.40
N GLY A 620 -21.58 -16.21 31.46
CA GLY A 620 -22.99 -16.55 31.66
C GLY A 620 -23.98 -15.51 31.19
N GLU A 621 -23.57 -14.46 30.48
CA GLU A 621 -24.53 -13.57 29.81
C GLU A 621 -25.17 -14.27 28.61
N SER A 622 -26.45 -13.97 28.33
CA SER A 622 -27.10 -14.44 27.11
C SER A 622 -26.40 -13.88 25.87
N ALA A 623 -26.54 -14.54 24.71
CA ALA A 623 -25.91 -14.09 23.46
C ALA A 623 -26.20 -12.61 23.13
N THR A 624 -27.44 -12.15 23.39
CA THR A 624 -27.88 -10.75 23.15
C THR A 624 -27.25 -9.76 24.15
N GLU A 625 -27.19 -10.16 25.43
CA GLU A 625 -26.55 -9.37 26.47
C GLU A 625 -25.04 -9.26 26.23
N ALA A 626 -24.41 -10.35 25.84
CA ALA A 626 -22.98 -10.40 25.51
C ALA A 626 -22.62 -9.43 24.36
N VAL A 627 -23.46 -9.32 23.32
CA VAL A 627 -23.28 -8.31 22.26
C VAL A 627 -23.38 -6.89 22.85
N THR A 628 -24.38 -6.62 23.69
CA THR A 628 -24.58 -5.30 24.30
C THR A 628 -23.41 -4.94 25.22
N SER A 629 -22.93 -5.90 26.01
CA SER A 629 -21.79 -5.75 26.92
C SER A 629 -20.48 -5.50 26.16
N GLY A 630 -20.25 -6.26 25.07
CA GLY A 630 -19.11 -6.05 24.17
C GLY A 630 -19.07 -4.63 23.59
N PHE A 631 -20.23 -4.13 23.10
CA PHE A 631 -20.33 -2.76 22.57
C PHE A 631 -20.14 -1.68 23.64
N ARG A 632 -20.61 -1.91 24.86
CA ARG A 632 -20.45 -0.98 25.98
C ARG A 632 -18.98 -0.62 26.20
N HIS A 633 -18.10 -1.61 26.13
CA HIS A 633 -16.69 -1.45 26.44
C HIS A 633 -15.82 -1.16 25.22
N SER A 634 -16.18 -1.66 24.03
CA SER A 634 -15.30 -1.64 22.86
C SER A 634 -15.68 -0.60 21.79
N ALA A 635 -16.97 -0.26 21.63
CA ALA A 635 -17.42 0.57 20.51
C ALA A 635 -16.70 1.91 20.40
N ARG A 636 -16.46 2.60 21.53
CA ARG A 636 -15.77 3.90 21.53
C ARG A 636 -14.33 3.78 21.05
N VAL A 637 -13.65 2.71 21.42
CA VAL A 637 -12.23 2.50 21.07
C VAL A 637 -12.14 2.12 19.60
N VAL A 638 -13.01 1.22 19.11
CA VAL A 638 -13.08 0.81 17.71
C VAL A 638 -13.40 2.00 16.79
N VAL A 639 -14.39 2.83 17.15
CA VAL A 639 -14.71 4.04 16.37
C VAL A 639 -13.54 5.01 16.34
N ALA A 640 -12.86 5.23 17.46
CA ALA A 640 -11.71 6.13 17.50
C ALA A 640 -10.56 5.61 16.65
N ALA A 641 -10.24 4.33 16.76
CA ALA A 641 -9.22 3.66 15.97
C ALA A 641 -9.53 3.75 14.46
N ALA A 642 -10.76 3.42 14.06
CA ALA A 642 -11.20 3.54 12.67
C ALA A 642 -11.08 4.99 12.14
N LEU A 643 -11.51 5.99 12.91
CA LEU A 643 -11.38 7.40 12.51
C LEU A 643 -9.92 7.83 12.37
N ILE A 644 -9.03 7.36 13.23
CA ILE A 644 -7.58 7.64 13.14
C ILE A 644 -7.03 7.04 11.85
N MET A 645 -7.34 5.78 11.56
CA MET A 645 -6.84 5.11 10.37
C MET A 645 -7.39 5.72 9.09
N ILE A 646 -8.71 6.04 9.06
CA ILE A 646 -9.31 6.77 7.93
C ILE A 646 -8.57 8.11 7.74
N ALA A 647 -8.28 8.84 8.82
CA ALA A 647 -7.58 10.13 8.74
C ALA A 647 -6.13 9.98 8.23
N VAL A 648 -5.42 8.96 8.68
CA VAL A 648 -4.05 8.68 8.22
C VAL A 648 -4.05 8.33 6.72
N PHE A 649 -4.91 7.40 6.29
CA PHE A 649 -4.99 7.04 4.88
C PHE A 649 -5.55 8.15 3.99
N ALA A 650 -6.53 8.91 4.48
CA ALA A 650 -7.07 10.05 3.77
C ALA A 650 -6.05 11.19 3.58
N GLY A 651 -5.04 11.28 4.46
CA GLY A 651 -3.91 12.19 4.27
C GLY A 651 -3.22 12.00 2.92
N PHE A 652 -3.07 10.75 2.49
CA PHE A 652 -2.43 10.41 1.20
C PHE A 652 -3.29 10.74 -0.03
N ILE A 653 -4.59 11.04 0.13
CA ILE A 653 -5.44 11.52 -0.98
C ILE A 653 -4.99 12.91 -1.45
N GLY A 654 -4.32 13.69 -0.58
CA GLY A 654 -3.79 15.01 -0.90
C GLY A 654 -2.49 15.01 -1.71
N GLU A 655 -1.87 13.84 -1.94
CA GLU A 655 -0.64 13.73 -2.72
C GLU A 655 -0.86 14.06 -4.20
N SER A 656 0.20 14.50 -4.88
CA SER A 656 0.17 14.77 -6.32
C SER A 656 0.17 13.49 -7.15
N ASP A 657 0.81 12.42 -6.64
CA ASP A 657 0.89 11.13 -7.30
C ASP A 657 -0.48 10.42 -7.28
N SER A 658 -1.01 10.12 -8.47
CA SER A 658 -2.30 9.46 -8.66
C SER A 658 -2.35 8.06 -8.06
N MET A 659 -1.24 7.31 -8.05
CA MET A 659 -1.18 5.96 -7.48
C MET A 659 -1.28 6.00 -5.96
N ILE A 660 -0.53 6.91 -5.31
CA ILE A 660 -0.57 7.09 -3.85
C ILE A 660 -1.96 7.56 -3.42
N LYS A 661 -2.55 8.51 -4.15
CA LYS A 661 -3.91 9.00 -3.95
C LYS A 661 -4.95 7.88 -4.02
N MET A 662 -4.85 7.00 -5.02
CA MET A 662 -5.72 5.84 -5.23
C MET A 662 -5.62 4.83 -4.08
N ILE A 663 -4.40 4.51 -3.63
CA ILE A 663 -4.16 3.63 -2.49
C ILE A 663 -4.74 4.23 -1.20
N GLY A 664 -4.46 5.52 -0.94
CA GLY A 664 -4.98 6.23 0.22
C GLY A 664 -6.51 6.22 0.29
N PHE A 665 -7.19 6.53 -0.82
CA PHE A 665 -8.65 6.49 -0.92
C PHE A 665 -9.20 5.07 -0.73
N GLY A 666 -8.59 4.09 -1.40
CA GLY A 666 -8.99 2.69 -1.30
C GLY A 666 -8.92 2.16 0.13
N LEU A 667 -7.82 2.42 0.84
CA LEU A 667 -7.64 2.03 2.23
C LEU A 667 -8.57 2.79 3.18
N ALA A 668 -8.74 4.10 3.00
CA ALA A 668 -9.65 4.90 3.81
C ALA A 668 -11.10 4.43 3.66
N SER A 669 -11.55 4.21 2.42
CA SER A 669 -12.90 3.70 2.13
C SER A 669 -13.11 2.28 2.67
N ALA A 670 -12.12 1.40 2.54
CA ALA A 670 -12.19 0.04 3.07
C ALA A 670 -12.34 0.03 4.59
N VAL A 671 -11.54 0.82 5.31
CA VAL A 671 -11.64 0.94 6.77
C VAL A 671 -12.98 1.55 7.17
N LEU A 672 -13.47 2.56 6.44
CA LEU A 672 -14.79 3.17 6.67
C LEU A 672 -15.90 2.13 6.56
N LEU A 673 -15.93 1.37 5.48
CA LEU A 673 -16.95 0.38 5.20
C LEU A 673 -16.86 -0.81 6.16
N ASP A 674 -15.66 -1.31 6.44
CA ASP A 674 -15.46 -2.41 7.39
C ASP A 674 -15.86 -2.00 8.82
N ALA A 675 -15.32 -0.91 9.34
CA ALA A 675 -15.56 -0.52 10.73
C ALA A 675 -17.02 -0.12 10.99
N PHE A 676 -17.62 0.69 10.14
CA PHE A 676 -18.94 1.25 10.41
C PHE A 676 -20.09 0.40 9.88
N VAL A 677 -19.95 -0.22 8.70
CA VAL A 677 -21.03 -1.05 8.13
C VAL A 677 -20.87 -2.50 8.56
N VAL A 678 -19.70 -3.11 8.36
CA VAL A 678 -19.51 -4.53 8.70
C VAL A 678 -19.52 -4.72 10.22
N ARG A 679 -18.60 -4.05 10.94
CA ARG A 679 -18.39 -4.28 12.38
C ARG A 679 -19.49 -3.71 13.27
N MET A 680 -19.94 -2.49 12.98
CA MET A 680 -20.91 -1.83 13.82
C MET A 680 -22.35 -2.20 13.50
N ALA A 681 -22.67 -2.68 12.27
CA ALA A 681 -24.03 -3.01 11.88
C ALA A 681 -24.22 -4.50 11.54
N ILE A 682 -23.46 -5.06 10.58
CA ILE A 682 -23.64 -6.44 10.10
C ILE A 682 -23.27 -7.47 11.19
N VAL A 683 -22.10 -7.33 11.81
CA VAL A 683 -21.62 -8.29 12.82
C VAL A 683 -22.58 -8.46 13.98
N PRO A 684 -23.03 -7.41 14.69
CA PRO A 684 -23.98 -7.58 15.77
C PRO A 684 -25.36 -8.08 15.30
N ALA A 685 -25.80 -7.71 14.08
CA ALA A 685 -27.03 -8.22 13.51
C ALA A 685 -26.96 -9.73 13.24
N VAL A 686 -25.87 -10.21 12.66
CA VAL A 686 -25.64 -11.65 12.41
C VAL A 686 -25.53 -12.42 13.72
N LEU A 687 -24.80 -11.91 14.72
CA LEU A 687 -24.69 -12.56 16.04
C LEU A 687 -26.02 -12.61 16.76
N ALA A 688 -26.86 -11.58 16.64
CA ALA A 688 -28.19 -11.57 17.18
C ALA A 688 -29.11 -12.65 16.54
N LEU A 689 -29.00 -12.85 15.24
CA LEU A 689 -29.77 -13.86 14.50
C LEU A 689 -29.27 -15.29 14.76
N LEU A 690 -27.99 -15.48 14.95
CA LEU A 690 -27.40 -16.78 15.25
C LEU A 690 -27.60 -17.18 16.72
N GLY A 691 -27.69 -16.22 17.65
CA GLY A 691 -27.81 -16.49 19.08
C GLY A 691 -26.68 -17.39 19.59
N ASP A 692 -27.02 -18.41 20.39
CA ASP A 692 -26.06 -19.36 20.97
C ASP A 692 -25.36 -20.21 19.91
N LYS A 693 -25.95 -20.38 18.73
CA LYS A 693 -25.31 -21.10 17.61
C LYS A 693 -24.05 -20.39 17.11
N ALA A 694 -23.91 -19.08 17.35
CA ALA A 694 -22.72 -18.32 16.98
C ALA A 694 -21.44 -18.91 17.61
N TRP A 695 -21.55 -19.51 18.78
CA TRP A 695 -20.41 -20.07 19.54
C TRP A 695 -20.30 -21.60 19.40
N TRP A 696 -21.02 -22.19 18.45
CA TRP A 696 -20.99 -23.63 18.23
C TRP A 696 -19.69 -24.11 17.60
N LEU A 697 -19.14 -25.20 18.17
CA LEU A 697 -17.98 -25.92 17.66
C LEU A 697 -18.22 -27.43 17.69
N PRO A 698 -17.95 -28.19 16.60
CA PRO A 698 -18.03 -29.64 16.62
C PRO A 698 -17.08 -30.27 17.66
N LYS A 699 -17.58 -31.25 18.41
CA LYS A 699 -16.81 -31.90 19.49
C LYS A 699 -15.47 -32.51 19.06
N TRP A 700 -15.39 -33.01 17.82
CA TRP A 700 -14.16 -33.57 17.28
C TRP A 700 -13.11 -32.47 17.06
N LEU A 701 -13.51 -31.32 16.57
CA LEU A 701 -12.66 -30.17 16.31
C LEU A 701 -12.20 -29.51 17.63
N ASP A 702 -13.09 -29.50 18.63
CA ASP A 702 -12.78 -28.98 19.95
C ASP A 702 -11.66 -29.77 20.67
N ARG A 703 -11.48 -31.06 20.33
CA ARG A 703 -10.39 -31.91 20.86
C ARG A 703 -9.04 -31.66 20.19
N VAL A 704 -9.06 -31.27 18.90
CA VAL A 704 -7.83 -31.07 18.10
C VAL A 704 -7.26 -29.66 18.31
N LEU A 705 -8.12 -28.66 18.52
CA LEU A 705 -7.69 -27.29 18.64
C LEU A 705 -6.96 -26.98 19.95
N PRO A 706 -5.80 -26.30 19.89
CA PRO A 706 -5.09 -25.84 21.10
C PRO A 706 -5.96 -24.86 21.89
N ARG A 707 -5.82 -24.90 23.21
CA ARG A 707 -6.47 -23.91 24.10
C ARG A 707 -5.55 -22.71 24.23
N VAL A 708 -5.92 -21.61 23.56
CA VAL A 708 -5.18 -20.34 23.61
C VAL A 708 -5.97 -19.37 24.49
N ASP A 709 -5.41 -19.01 25.64
CA ASP A 709 -5.98 -17.99 26.53
C ASP A 709 -5.68 -16.59 25.96
N VAL A 710 -6.59 -16.04 25.21
CA VAL A 710 -6.54 -14.66 24.66
C VAL A 710 -7.21 -13.70 25.64
N GLU A 711 -8.17 -14.18 26.38
CA GLU A 711 -9.06 -13.41 27.28
C GLU A 711 -8.40 -13.12 28.63
N GLY A 712 -7.34 -13.87 29.00
CA GLY A 712 -6.64 -13.72 30.27
C GLY A 712 -7.40 -14.35 31.45
N GLU A 713 -8.20 -15.40 31.22
CA GLU A 713 -8.91 -16.12 32.30
C GLU A 713 -7.97 -16.53 33.45
N ALA A 714 -6.73 -16.96 33.11
CA ALA A 714 -5.70 -17.29 34.09
C ALA A 714 -5.24 -16.10 34.94
N LEU A 715 -5.56 -14.86 34.56
CA LEU A 715 -5.27 -13.63 35.31
C LEU A 715 -6.41 -13.25 36.26
N GLY A 716 -7.65 -13.62 35.96
CA GLY A 716 -8.84 -13.34 36.78
C GLY A 716 -8.81 -14.04 38.15
N GLY A 717 -8.32 -15.27 38.21
CA GLY A 717 -8.22 -16.06 39.45
C GLY A 717 -7.15 -15.55 40.44
N ARG A 718 -6.19 -14.73 40.03
CA ARG A 718 -5.15 -14.15 40.88
C ARG A 718 -5.55 -12.85 41.57
N SER A 719 -6.63 -12.22 41.12
CA SER A 719 -7.09 -10.93 41.65
C SER A 719 -7.83 -11.01 43.01
N ALA A 720 -8.06 -12.22 43.51
CA ALA A 720 -8.81 -12.43 44.77
C ALA A 720 -7.95 -12.68 46.02
N ALA A 721 -6.63 -12.72 45.89
CA ALA A 721 -5.75 -12.83 47.07
C ALA A 721 -5.29 -11.44 47.52
N PRO A 722 -5.66 -10.97 48.72
CA PRO A 722 -5.08 -9.75 49.27
C PRO A 722 -3.58 -9.97 49.49
N ASP A 723 -2.78 -8.92 49.16
CA ASP A 723 -1.37 -8.89 49.56
C ASP A 723 -1.25 -9.19 51.08
N PRO A 724 -0.34 -10.06 51.48
CA PRO A 724 -0.10 -10.27 52.94
C PRO A 724 0.33 -8.91 53.53
N ALA A 725 -0.41 -8.47 54.53
CA ALA A 725 -0.06 -7.28 55.30
C ALA A 725 1.41 -7.33 55.74
N PRO A 726 2.13 -6.20 55.75
CA PRO A 726 3.48 -6.17 56.24
C PRO A 726 3.48 -6.64 57.72
N ALA A 727 4.25 -7.67 57.97
CA ALA A 727 4.41 -8.19 59.35
C ALA A 727 4.89 -7.04 60.25
N ASP A 728 4.09 -6.70 61.25
CA ASP A 728 4.45 -5.79 62.30
C ASP A 728 5.72 -6.31 62.99
N LEU A 729 6.78 -5.54 62.84
CA LEU A 729 7.96 -5.70 63.68
C LEU A 729 7.58 -5.18 65.05
N GLU A 730 7.13 -6.08 65.91
CA GLU A 730 7.07 -5.85 67.36
C GLU A 730 8.49 -5.54 67.84
N VAL A 731 8.72 -4.29 68.17
CA VAL A 731 9.89 -3.84 68.88
C VAL A 731 9.76 -4.33 70.38
N ALA A 732 10.34 -5.44 70.69
CA ALA A 732 10.53 -5.79 72.08
C ALA A 732 11.45 -4.76 72.76
N ARG A 733 10.85 -3.90 73.60
CA ARG A 733 11.56 -3.17 74.64
C ARG A 733 11.60 -4.05 75.89
N THR A 734 12.73 -4.51 76.28
CA THR A 734 13.22 -4.58 77.62
C THR A 734 14.73 -4.46 77.59
#